data_4ab2f323ee8dd17b8e93b3770ed43f18
#
_entry.id   4ab2f323ee8dd17b8e93b3770ed43f18
#
_cell.length_a   1.000
_cell.length_b   1.000
_cell.length_c   1.000
_cell.angle_alpha   90.00
_cell.angle_beta   90.00
_cell.angle_gamma   90.00
#
_symmetry.space_group_name_H-M   'P 1'
#
loop_
_entity.id
_entity.type
_entity.pdbx_description
1 polymer ?
#
loop_
_entity_poly.entity_id
_entity_poly.type
_entity_poly.pdbx_seq_one_letter_code
_entity_poly.pdbx_strand_id
1 'polypeptide(L)'
;MNNTQLQEFSERRRRLAALAEETGRLVQPLTMESCAAALAQLRRKIDSDAFKIMVMGNFKNGKSTFINALLGSEVLPAYAVPTTAIINEIKYGEEPRAILHFLNPQPEQIYEGLPQEVLAHIRRSGEGQIPPMEVPVDEIEDYVVIPMGMDHKSALRQSPFEKVELFWPLDLLRDGVEIVDSPGLNENPARTRVTLEYLSKADAILFVFSALAMGSAAELAYIEDTLRHNGFEKQSLFCVVNRFDQLTSEREQKRVQAFSKDLLAPYTERVFFTSAYKGLSGKLNGEEEMVQASNIPQVENALTEYLAHERGKLKLAGPARELTRIIRSDALETALPQQRAALSTSLDVFRARCDEARPKIENLREQREIITRKAEAMIANLLPDIKSCAASYFHSLPEQIRSWVNEYKPQTKISALHAKRDGEALTDELVTFLQNKIDSESRAWLSGPFTELVNEKTAVLKSSLEGGMEEFYVSLDAVKLEITGAHPDNAEDLPAWKRVVAVGGGLLMGDVGVAALGAVTGLSADFAKGIALQLGAYIALTFLGILNPVTVVAVIAASLLHGGMKVSEKAQATAKKKVAESFCEEIGKGSSSLVEAGVVGVSESFDRIRDLISHSLDTEIDDMQKQMDSLLLDLEQGEEGVRQKTAQLDEAEEGLKKTADKLESLVFELLQ
;
A
#
# COMPACT_ATOMS: atom_id res chain seq x y z
N MET A 1 -14.59 -6.06 28.84
CA MET A 1 -15.41 -5.07 28.11
C MET A 1 -15.00 -4.92 26.63
N ASN A 2 -13.74 -5.18 26.27
CA ASN A 2 -13.23 -4.91 24.92
C ASN A 2 -13.65 -5.90 23.81
N ASN A 3 -14.16 -7.07 24.16
CA ASN A 3 -14.58 -8.09 23.19
C ASN A 3 -15.90 -7.73 22.47
N THR A 4 -16.74 -6.89 23.08
CA THR A 4 -18.05 -6.51 22.54
C THR A 4 -17.93 -5.62 21.29
N GLN A 5 -17.03 -4.65 21.29
CA GLN A 5 -16.88 -3.69 20.18
C GLN A 5 -16.27 -4.32 18.91
N LEU A 6 -15.30 -5.22 19.06
CA LEU A 6 -14.77 -5.99 17.92
C LEU A 6 -15.83 -6.95 17.37
N GLN A 7 -16.65 -7.54 18.25
CA GLN A 7 -17.78 -8.37 17.82
C GLN A 7 -18.84 -7.55 17.07
N GLU A 8 -19.13 -6.32 17.49
CA GLU A 8 -20.05 -5.41 16.79
C GLU A 8 -19.54 -5.06 15.40
N PHE A 9 -18.24 -4.76 15.23
CA PHE A 9 -17.66 -4.51 13.91
C PHE A 9 -17.80 -5.74 13.01
N SER A 10 -17.45 -6.92 13.50
CA SER A 10 -17.57 -8.17 12.75
C SER A 10 -19.00 -8.46 12.34
N GLU A 11 -19.95 -8.16 13.20
CA GLU A 11 -21.38 -8.30 12.89
C GLU A 11 -21.80 -7.30 11.82
N ARG A 12 -21.41 -6.03 11.93
CA ARG A 12 -21.68 -5.01 10.90
C ARG A 12 -21.07 -5.38 9.55
N ARG A 13 -19.84 -5.90 9.54
CA ARG A 13 -19.16 -6.40 8.34
C ARG A 13 -19.93 -7.55 7.69
N ARG A 14 -20.33 -8.56 8.49
CA ARG A 14 -21.13 -9.71 8.00
C ARG A 14 -22.47 -9.24 7.46
N ARG A 15 -23.14 -8.31 8.13
CA ARG A 15 -24.41 -7.73 7.68
C ARG A 15 -24.23 -7.02 6.32
N LEU A 16 -23.19 -6.19 6.17
CA LEU A 16 -22.89 -5.50 4.91
C LEU A 16 -22.57 -6.50 3.79
N ALA A 17 -21.76 -7.52 4.07
CA ALA A 17 -21.43 -8.57 3.12
C ALA A 17 -22.68 -9.36 2.68
N ALA A 18 -23.57 -9.69 3.61
CA ALA A 18 -24.84 -10.36 3.31
C ALA A 18 -25.78 -9.49 2.47
N LEU A 19 -25.85 -8.18 2.74
CA LEU A 19 -26.62 -7.23 1.93
C LEU A 19 -26.07 -7.10 0.51
N ALA A 20 -24.75 -7.11 0.32
CA ALA A 20 -24.11 -7.10 -0.99
C ALA A 20 -24.46 -8.39 -1.78
N GLU A 21 -24.44 -9.54 -1.13
CA GLU A 21 -24.82 -10.82 -1.74
C GLU A 21 -26.33 -10.89 -2.06
N GLU A 22 -27.19 -10.42 -1.16
CA GLU A 22 -28.64 -10.31 -1.39
C GLU A 22 -28.92 -9.39 -2.58
N THR A 23 -28.26 -8.23 -2.66
CA THR A 23 -28.34 -7.33 -3.81
C THR A 23 -27.91 -8.00 -5.09
N GLY A 24 -26.80 -8.74 -5.10
CA GLY A 24 -26.31 -9.47 -6.26
C GLY A 24 -27.35 -10.44 -6.85
N ARG A 25 -28.10 -11.14 -6.00
CA ARG A 25 -29.20 -12.00 -6.41
C ARG A 25 -30.40 -11.23 -6.96
N LEU A 26 -30.72 -10.10 -6.36
CA LEU A 26 -31.86 -9.27 -6.75
C LEU A 26 -31.65 -8.50 -8.07
N VAL A 27 -30.40 -8.18 -8.43
CA VAL A 27 -30.10 -7.51 -9.72
C VAL A 27 -29.93 -8.48 -10.89
N GLN A 28 -29.85 -9.80 -10.67
CA GLN A 28 -29.78 -10.77 -11.74
C GLN A 28 -30.92 -10.68 -12.76
N PRO A 29 -32.20 -10.58 -12.35
CA PRO A 29 -33.30 -10.43 -13.31
C PRO A 29 -33.22 -9.14 -14.12
N LEU A 30 -32.46 -8.14 -13.66
CA LEU A 30 -32.25 -6.86 -14.33
C LEU A 30 -31.16 -6.92 -15.42
N THR A 31 -30.50 -8.05 -15.59
CA THR A 31 -29.41 -8.24 -16.56
C THR A 31 -28.31 -7.16 -16.44
N MET A 32 -27.93 -6.83 -15.20
CA MET A 32 -26.92 -5.80 -14.86
C MET A 32 -25.60 -6.49 -14.51
N GLU A 33 -24.86 -7.01 -15.52
CA GLU A 33 -23.61 -7.76 -15.27
C GLU A 33 -22.51 -6.88 -14.69
N SER A 34 -22.42 -5.61 -15.11
CA SER A 34 -21.48 -4.64 -14.52
C SER A 34 -21.73 -4.44 -13.02
N CYS A 35 -22.99 -4.35 -12.61
CA CYS A 35 -23.35 -4.28 -11.18
C CYS A 35 -23.07 -5.58 -10.45
N ALA A 36 -23.30 -6.72 -11.07
CA ALA A 36 -23.00 -8.03 -10.48
C ALA A 36 -21.49 -8.19 -10.26
N ALA A 37 -20.67 -7.77 -11.23
CA ALA A 37 -19.22 -7.76 -11.12
C ALA A 37 -18.74 -6.80 -10.01
N ALA A 38 -19.29 -5.58 -9.96
CA ALA A 38 -19.00 -4.60 -8.91
C ALA A 38 -19.37 -5.11 -7.52
N LEU A 39 -20.52 -5.77 -7.36
CA LEU A 39 -20.95 -6.40 -6.11
C LEU A 39 -20.04 -7.55 -5.69
N ALA A 40 -19.59 -8.37 -6.64
CA ALA A 40 -18.63 -9.45 -6.37
C ALA A 40 -17.28 -8.90 -5.90
N GLN A 41 -16.83 -7.78 -6.46
CA GLN A 41 -15.62 -7.08 -6.02
C GLN A 41 -15.83 -6.43 -4.63
N LEU A 42 -16.94 -5.72 -4.46
CA LEU A 42 -17.31 -5.12 -3.19
C LEU A 42 -17.35 -6.17 -2.07
N ARG A 43 -17.90 -7.35 -2.35
CA ARG A 43 -17.91 -8.48 -1.44
C ARG A 43 -16.49 -8.92 -1.09
N ARG A 44 -15.63 -9.12 -2.09
CA ARG A 44 -14.21 -9.47 -1.85
C ARG A 44 -13.51 -8.40 -1.03
N LYS A 45 -13.77 -7.13 -1.29
CA LYS A 45 -13.21 -6.01 -0.53
C LYS A 45 -13.65 -6.06 0.93
N ILE A 46 -14.97 -6.22 1.20
CA ILE A 46 -15.51 -6.36 2.56
C ILE A 46 -14.86 -7.56 3.29
N ASP A 47 -14.62 -8.68 2.58
CA ASP A 47 -14.06 -9.89 3.18
C ASP A 47 -12.53 -9.84 3.32
N SER A 48 -11.80 -9.19 2.40
CA SER A 48 -10.33 -9.19 2.32
C SER A 48 -9.66 -7.99 2.99
N ASP A 49 -10.40 -6.96 3.38
CA ASP A 49 -9.85 -5.74 3.97
C ASP A 49 -9.35 -6.03 5.41
N ALA A 50 -8.15 -6.57 5.47
CA ALA A 50 -7.38 -6.65 6.70
C ALA A 50 -7.06 -5.23 7.20
N PHE A 51 -7.18 -5.02 8.51
CA PHE A 51 -6.70 -3.81 9.14
C PHE A 51 -5.23 -3.99 9.54
N LYS A 52 -4.34 -3.28 8.85
CA LYS A 52 -2.90 -3.46 9.00
C LYS A 52 -2.31 -2.47 10.01
N ILE A 53 -1.77 -2.99 11.09
CA ILE A 53 -1.00 -2.24 12.08
C ILE A 53 0.47 -2.47 11.80
N MET A 54 1.17 -1.44 11.35
CA MET A 54 2.60 -1.55 11.06
C MET A 54 3.42 -1.16 12.28
N VAL A 55 4.29 -2.07 12.76
CA VAL A 55 5.20 -1.81 13.88
C VAL A 55 6.55 -1.34 13.33
N MET A 56 6.95 -0.14 13.71
CA MET A 56 8.13 0.56 13.22
C MET A 56 9.04 1.04 14.34
N GLY A 57 10.25 1.43 14.01
CA GLY A 57 11.22 1.98 14.95
C GLY A 57 12.64 1.52 14.65
N ASN A 58 13.63 2.16 15.25
CA ASN A 58 15.03 1.81 15.05
C ASN A 58 15.35 0.39 15.53
N PHE A 59 16.41 -0.17 14.96
CA PHE A 59 17.00 -1.40 15.49
C PHE A 59 17.37 -1.21 16.97
N LYS A 60 17.19 -2.25 17.77
CA LYS A 60 17.42 -2.26 19.24
C LYS A 60 16.41 -1.49 20.09
N ASN A 61 15.38 -0.85 19.55
CA ASN A 61 14.30 -0.25 20.35
C ASN A 61 13.38 -1.31 20.98
N GLY A 62 13.52 -2.58 20.56
CA GLY A 62 12.76 -3.71 21.11
C GLY A 62 11.43 -3.96 20.42
N LYS A 63 11.33 -3.74 19.10
CA LYS A 63 10.14 -4.04 18.28
C LYS A 63 9.70 -5.49 18.42
N SER A 64 10.57 -6.46 18.09
CA SER A 64 10.24 -7.88 18.15
C SER A 64 9.88 -8.31 19.57
N THR A 65 10.60 -7.79 20.60
CA THR A 65 10.24 -8.04 22.01
C THR A 65 8.86 -7.48 22.35
N PHE A 66 8.51 -6.31 21.81
CA PHE A 66 7.20 -5.70 22.00
C PHE A 66 6.10 -6.53 21.32
N ILE A 67 6.31 -6.98 20.10
CA ILE A 67 5.38 -7.86 19.39
C ILE A 67 5.24 -9.18 20.14
N ASN A 68 6.34 -9.79 20.58
CA ASN A 68 6.29 -10.99 21.42
C ASN A 68 5.52 -10.77 22.72
N ALA A 69 5.64 -9.59 23.34
CA ALA A 69 4.85 -9.24 24.52
C ALA A 69 3.34 -9.11 24.19
N LEU A 70 2.97 -8.65 23.02
CA LEU A 70 1.57 -8.68 22.55
C LEU A 70 1.10 -10.13 22.33
N LEU A 71 1.92 -10.93 21.64
CA LEU A 71 1.60 -12.35 21.35
C LEU A 71 1.57 -13.23 22.61
N GLY A 72 2.28 -12.83 23.66
CA GLY A 72 2.42 -13.61 24.91
C GLY A 72 3.37 -14.80 24.77
N SER A 73 4.21 -14.83 23.73
CA SER A 73 5.18 -15.90 23.45
C SER A 73 6.39 -15.36 22.70
N GLU A 74 7.52 -16.03 22.81
CA GLU A 74 8.76 -15.72 22.07
C GLU A 74 8.69 -16.34 20.67
N VAL A 75 8.03 -15.67 19.75
CA VAL A 75 7.81 -16.14 18.38
C VAL A 75 8.77 -15.47 17.39
N LEU A 76 8.91 -14.14 17.51
CA LEU A 76 9.83 -13.39 16.66
C LEU A 76 11.22 -13.34 17.28
N PRO A 77 12.29 -13.58 16.50
CA PRO A 77 13.65 -13.49 17.01
C PRO A 77 13.98 -12.08 17.50
N ALA A 78 14.47 -11.97 18.73
CA ALA A 78 14.78 -10.70 19.40
C ALA A 78 16.26 -10.58 19.75
N TYR A 79 17.14 -10.56 18.74
CA TYR A 79 18.59 -10.52 18.95
C TYR A 79 19.19 -9.11 18.97
N ALA A 80 20.41 -9.03 19.51
CA ALA A 80 21.20 -7.80 19.54
C ALA A 80 21.87 -7.47 18.18
N VAL A 81 21.82 -8.38 17.22
CA VAL A 81 22.36 -8.23 15.85
C VAL A 81 21.17 -8.17 14.88
N PRO A 82 21.21 -7.33 13.83
CA PRO A 82 20.15 -7.29 12.83
C PRO A 82 19.95 -8.67 12.19
N THR A 83 18.84 -9.31 12.47
CA THR A 83 18.62 -10.71 12.06
C THR A 83 17.45 -10.85 11.10
N THR A 84 16.47 -9.93 11.14
CA THR A 84 15.24 -10.04 10.35
C THR A 84 15.45 -9.40 8.99
N ALA A 85 15.52 -10.23 7.94
CA ALA A 85 15.63 -9.78 6.55
C ALA A 85 14.27 -9.64 5.86
N ILE A 86 13.20 -10.14 6.47
CA ILE A 86 11.91 -10.44 5.85
C ILE A 86 10.81 -9.78 6.67
N ILE A 87 9.73 -9.37 6.02
CA ILE A 87 8.52 -8.90 6.70
C ILE A 87 7.80 -10.09 7.32
N ASN A 88 7.37 -9.92 8.57
CA ASN A 88 6.47 -10.86 9.23
C ASN A 88 5.07 -10.25 9.28
N GLU A 89 4.11 -10.89 8.61
CA GLU A 89 2.69 -10.57 8.70
C GLU A 89 2.05 -11.50 9.74
N ILE A 90 1.56 -10.95 10.84
CA ILE A 90 0.96 -11.72 11.93
C ILE A 90 -0.55 -11.59 11.85
N LYS A 91 -1.23 -12.72 11.69
CA LYS A 91 -2.67 -12.86 11.44
C LYS A 91 -3.31 -13.74 12.50
N TYR A 92 -4.63 -13.68 12.61
CA TYR A 92 -5.37 -14.59 13.48
C TYR A 92 -5.33 -16.02 12.94
N GLY A 93 -5.08 -16.97 13.82
CA GLY A 93 -5.24 -18.39 13.60
C GLY A 93 -5.59 -19.10 14.89
N GLU A 94 -6.45 -20.12 14.85
CA GLU A 94 -6.81 -20.90 16.03
C GLU A 94 -5.61 -21.69 16.57
N GLU A 95 -4.74 -22.13 15.65
CA GLU A 95 -3.51 -22.84 15.96
C GLU A 95 -2.30 -22.05 15.42
N PRO A 96 -1.19 -21.98 16.19
CA PRO A 96 0.05 -21.36 15.73
C PRO A 96 0.60 -22.08 14.51
N ARG A 97 0.86 -21.35 13.43
CA ARG A 97 1.52 -21.86 12.20
C ARG A 97 2.22 -20.75 11.47
N ALA A 98 3.21 -21.09 10.67
CA ALA A 98 3.95 -20.16 9.83
C ALA A 98 3.97 -20.61 8.38
N ILE A 99 3.86 -19.67 7.45
CA ILE A 99 3.89 -19.89 6.00
C ILE A 99 4.96 -19.00 5.40
N LEU A 100 5.94 -19.61 4.75
CA LEU A 100 6.98 -18.92 3.98
C LEU A 100 6.48 -18.63 2.58
N HIS A 101 6.61 -17.38 2.13
CA HIS A 101 6.36 -16.96 0.76
C HIS A 101 7.69 -16.68 0.08
N PHE A 102 7.77 -17.04 -1.21
CA PHE A 102 9.01 -17.00 -1.97
C PHE A 102 8.99 -15.85 -2.99
N LEU A 103 10.14 -15.23 -3.19
CA LEU A 103 10.33 -14.23 -4.24
C LEU A 103 10.07 -14.82 -5.63
N ASN A 104 9.54 -14.02 -6.53
CA ASN A 104 9.42 -14.36 -7.94
C ASN A 104 9.74 -13.12 -8.80
N PRO A 105 10.83 -13.12 -9.59
CA PRO A 105 11.80 -14.21 -9.77
C PRO A 105 12.70 -14.45 -8.54
N GLN A 106 13.26 -15.65 -8.45
CA GLN A 106 14.23 -16.01 -7.41
C GLN A 106 15.58 -15.29 -7.63
N PRO A 107 16.38 -15.05 -6.56
CA PRO A 107 17.75 -14.57 -6.69
C PRO A 107 18.61 -15.51 -7.55
N GLU A 108 19.53 -14.95 -8.35
CA GLU A 108 20.47 -15.75 -9.16
C GLU A 108 21.32 -16.71 -8.30
N GLN A 109 21.63 -16.31 -7.08
CA GLN A 109 22.33 -17.13 -6.10
C GLN A 109 21.58 -17.11 -4.77
N ILE A 110 21.25 -18.30 -4.27
CA ILE A 110 20.64 -18.48 -2.95
C ILE A 110 21.77 -18.77 -1.96
N TYR A 111 21.73 -18.14 -0.77
CA TYR A 111 22.78 -18.31 0.21
C TYR A 111 22.88 -19.74 0.75
N GLU A 112 24.11 -20.17 1.04
CA GLU A 112 24.37 -21.45 1.67
C GLU A 112 23.96 -21.43 3.15
N GLY A 113 23.36 -22.53 3.62
CA GLY A 113 22.91 -22.66 5.02
C GLY A 113 21.40 -22.70 5.22
N LEU A 114 20.61 -22.58 4.14
CA LEU A 114 19.17 -22.84 4.23
C LEU A 114 18.89 -24.31 4.54
N PRO A 115 17.81 -24.60 5.30
CA PRO A 115 17.35 -25.95 5.52
C PRO A 115 17.17 -26.72 4.22
N GLN A 116 17.55 -28.01 4.20
CA GLN A 116 17.51 -28.85 2.99
C GLN A 116 16.10 -28.96 2.41
N GLU A 117 15.08 -28.84 3.24
CA GLU A 117 13.66 -28.88 2.85
C GLU A 117 13.29 -27.70 1.98
N VAL A 118 13.75 -26.50 2.31
CA VAL A 118 13.55 -25.27 1.51
C VAL A 118 14.22 -25.42 0.15
N LEU A 119 15.48 -25.83 0.13
CA LEU A 119 16.22 -26.04 -1.13
C LEU A 119 15.56 -27.10 -2.01
N ALA A 120 15.04 -28.17 -1.40
CA ALA A 120 14.30 -29.21 -2.12
C ALA A 120 12.94 -28.69 -2.64
N HIS A 121 12.25 -27.83 -1.87
CA HIS A 121 10.99 -27.23 -2.28
C HIS A 121 11.18 -26.28 -3.47
N ILE A 122 12.19 -25.41 -3.43
CA ILE A 122 12.56 -24.52 -4.54
C ILE A 122 12.90 -25.31 -5.79
N ARG A 123 13.75 -26.35 -5.67
CA ARG A 123 14.15 -27.19 -6.83
C ARG A 123 12.99 -27.95 -7.46
N ARG A 124 12.00 -28.40 -6.68
CA ARG A 124 10.82 -29.11 -7.20
C ARG A 124 9.88 -28.22 -7.99
N SER A 125 9.84 -26.93 -7.67
CA SER A 125 8.94 -25.97 -8.31
C SER A 125 9.40 -25.53 -9.71
N GLY A 126 10.66 -25.77 -10.08
CA GLY A 126 11.21 -25.44 -11.41
C GLY A 126 11.29 -23.94 -11.67
N GLU A 127 11.09 -23.53 -12.93
CA GLU A 127 11.13 -22.12 -13.36
C GLU A 127 9.81 -21.35 -13.11
N GLY A 128 8.82 -21.97 -12.46
CA GLY A 128 7.52 -21.37 -12.17
C GLY A 128 7.47 -20.61 -10.84
N GLN A 129 6.29 -20.10 -10.50
CA GLN A 129 6.03 -19.53 -9.18
C GLN A 129 6.15 -20.61 -8.11
N ILE A 130 6.99 -20.39 -7.11
CA ILE A 130 7.20 -21.32 -6.00
C ILE A 130 6.00 -21.24 -5.05
N PRO A 131 5.29 -22.37 -4.80
CA PRO A 131 4.18 -22.37 -3.85
C PRO A 131 4.63 -22.00 -2.44
N PRO A 132 3.78 -21.35 -1.62
CA PRO A 132 4.07 -21.13 -0.21
C PRO A 132 4.36 -22.46 0.52
N MET A 133 5.22 -22.40 1.53
CA MET A 133 5.63 -23.55 2.33
C MET A 133 5.27 -23.33 3.80
N GLU A 134 4.52 -24.25 4.38
CA GLU A 134 4.23 -24.25 5.82
C GLU A 134 5.40 -24.83 6.60
N VAL A 135 5.79 -24.14 7.69
CA VAL A 135 6.90 -24.51 8.57
C VAL A 135 6.47 -24.42 10.05
N PRO A 136 7.10 -25.18 10.95
CA PRO A 136 6.86 -25.05 12.38
C PRO A 136 7.20 -23.63 12.87
N VAL A 137 6.37 -23.09 13.77
CA VAL A 137 6.56 -21.73 14.30
C VAL A 137 7.85 -21.60 15.12
N ASP A 138 8.21 -22.62 15.84
CA ASP A 138 9.42 -22.71 16.65
C ASP A 138 10.71 -22.82 15.82
N GLU A 139 10.61 -23.15 14.54
CA GLU A 139 11.73 -23.22 13.60
C GLU A 139 11.83 -21.96 12.70
N ILE A 140 10.95 -20.98 12.83
CA ILE A 140 10.97 -19.75 11.99
C ILE A 140 12.35 -19.11 11.97
N GLU A 141 13.06 -19.15 13.09
CA GLU A 141 14.40 -18.58 13.23
C GLU A 141 15.37 -19.14 12.20
N ASP A 142 15.32 -20.42 11.93
CA ASP A 142 16.21 -21.12 10.98
C ASP A 142 16.00 -20.69 9.53
N TYR A 143 14.86 -20.05 9.23
CA TYR A 143 14.49 -19.59 7.88
C TYR A 143 14.67 -18.08 7.70
N VAL A 144 14.39 -17.27 8.75
CA VAL A 144 14.34 -15.80 8.62
C VAL A 144 15.60 -15.11 9.14
N VAL A 145 16.42 -15.80 9.92
CA VAL A 145 17.65 -15.25 10.51
C VAL A 145 18.83 -15.45 9.56
N ILE A 146 19.59 -14.38 9.36
CA ILE A 146 20.82 -14.42 8.55
C ILE A 146 21.88 -15.23 9.29
N PRO A 147 22.50 -16.27 8.66
CA PRO A 147 23.54 -17.08 9.28
C PRO A 147 24.71 -16.24 9.80
N MET A 148 25.25 -16.59 10.97
CA MET A 148 26.43 -15.94 11.53
C MET A 148 27.62 -16.01 10.56
N GLY A 149 28.29 -14.87 10.36
CA GLY A 149 29.47 -14.77 9.49
C GLY A 149 29.16 -14.38 8.04
N MET A 150 27.90 -14.31 7.65
CA MET A 150 27.51 -13.80 6.34
C MET A 150 27.36 -12.28 6.37
N ASP A 151 27.85 -11.62 5.32
CA ASP A 151 27.61 -10.19 5.15
C ASP A 151 26.11 -9.94 4.93
N HIS A 152 25.54 -9.03 5.72
CA HIS A 152 24.11 -8.72 5.71
C HIS A 152 23.59 -8.32 4.32
N LYS A 153 24.40 -7.63 3.53
CA LYS A 153 24.02 -7.19 2.18
C LYS A 153 23.95 -8.37 1.20
N SER A 154 24.90 -9.30 1.33
CA SER A 154 24.94 -10.52 0.51
C SER A 154 23.79 -11.46 0.88
N ALA A 155 23.51 -11.63 2.17
CA ALA A 155 22.41 -12.46 2.64
C ALA A 155 21.05 -11.97 2.14
N LEU A 156 20.80 -10.66 2.15
CA LEU A 156 19.56 -10.06 1.65
C LEU A 156 19.35 -10.24 0.15
N ARG A 157 20.43 -10.18 -0.64
CA ARG A 157 20.36 -10.39 -2.09
C ARG A 157 20.17 -11.86 -2.46
N GLN A 158 20.54 -12.76 -1.57
CA GLN A 158 20.51 -14.19 -1.77
C GLN A 158 19.37 -14.88 -1.00
N SER A 159 18.56 -14.13 -0.25
CA SER A 159 17.39 -14.67 0.43
C SER A 159 16.30 -15.00 -0.59
N PRO A 160 15.78 -16.23 -0.61
CA PRO A 160 14.71 -16.64 -1.52
C PRO A 160 13.31 -16.19 -1.07
N PHE A 161 13.20 -15.62 0.14
CA PHE A 161 11.92 -15.34 0.78
C PHE A 161 11.42 -13.93 0.53
N GLU A 162 10.13 -13.79 0.27
CA GLU A 162 9.41 -12.53 0.16
C GLU A 162 8.93 -12.06 1.53
N LYS A 163 8.17 -12.91 2.24
CA LYS A 163 7.58 -12.65 3.55
C LYS A 163 7.29 -13.94 4.30
N VAL A 164 7.01 -13.79 5.60
CA VAL A 164 6.44 -14.86 6.45
C VAL A 164 5.05 -14.44 6.88
N GLU A 165 4.06 -15.31 6.72
CA GLU A 165 2.75 -15.17 7.35
C GLU A 165 2.72 -16.05 8.61
N LEU A 166 2.51 -15.40 9.75
CA LEU A 166 2.42 -16.04 11.05
C LEU A 166 0.98 -16.01 11.52
N PHE A 167 0.40 -17.17 11.80
CA PHE A 167 -0.93 -17.29 12.35
C PHE A 167 -0.85 -17.53 13.85
N TRP A 168 -1.57 -16.73 14.66
CA TRP A 168 -1.47 -16.76 16.11
C TRP A 168 -2.85 -16.52 16.77
N PRO A 169 -3.18 -17.25 17.87
CA PRO A 169 -4.48 -17.12 18.55
C PRO A 169 -4.53 -15.91 19.51
N LEU A 170 -4.29 -14.71 18.97
CA LEU A 170 -4.40 -13.44 19.70
C LEU A 170 -5.72 -12.75 19.36
N ASP A 171 -6.53 -12.45 20.38
CA ASP A 171 -7.86 -11.84 20.19
C ASP A 171 -7.82 -10.50 19.43
N LEU A 172 -6.75 -9.71 19.59
CA LEU A 172 -6.52 -8.47 18.85
C LEU A 172 -6.49 -8.69 17.32
N LEU A 173 -6.04 -9.87 16.88
CA LEU A 173 -5.91 -10.20 15.45
C LEU A 173 -7.20 -10.78 14.85
N ARG A 174 -8.21 -11.05 15.68
CA ARG A 174 -9.50 -11.54 15.18
C ARG A 174 -10.09 -10.57 14.17
N ASP A 175 -10.92 -11.11 13.33
CA ASP A 175 -11.70 -10.35 12.35
C ASP A 175 -10.88 -9.57 11.31
N GLY A 176 -9.65 -10.05 11.01
CA GLY A 176 -8.80 -9.53 9.95
C GLY A 176 -7.94 -8.33 10.39
N VAL A 177 -7.56 -8.24 11.65
CA VAL A 177 -6.44 -7.38 12.07
C VAL A 177 -5.14 -8.10 11.78
N GLU A 178 -4.19 -7.41 11.18
CA GLU A 178 -2.85 -7.90 10.91
C GLU A 178 -1.81 -6.99 11.58
N ILE A 179 -0.84 -7.57 12.25
CA ILE A 179 0.34 -6.85 12.72
C ILE A 179 1.48 -7.14 11.74
N VAL A 180 2.09 -6.09 11.21
CA VAL A 180 3.21 -6.18 10.29
C VAL A 180 4.47 -5.74 11.03
N ASP A 181 5.40 -6.69 11.27
CA ASP A 181 6.73 -6.36 11.81
C ASP A 181 7.61 -5.87 10.68
N SER A 182 8.04 -4.62 10.78
CA SER A 182 8.94 -4.03 9.79
C SER A 182 10.41 -4.25 10.18
N PRO A 183 11.31 -4.48 9.20
CA PRO A 183 12.75 -4.34 9.43
C PRO A 183 13.08 -3.01 10.09
N GLY A 184 14.13 -2.97 10.92
CA GLY A 184 14.53 -1.74 11.62
C GLY A 184 14.86 -0.60 10.65
N LEU A 185 14.49 0.62 11.05
CA LEU A 185 14.81 1.84 10.30
C LEU A 185 16.33 2.01 10.21
N ASN A 186 16.82 2.44 9.05
CA ASN A 186 18.26 2.69 8.79
C ASN A 186 19.17 1.46 8.74
N GLU A 187 18.64 0.24 8.71
CA GLU A 187 19.48 -0.95 8.65
C GLU A 187 19.95 -1.27 7.22
N ASN A 188 19.06 -1.13 6.26
CA ASN A 188 19.36 -1.40 4.86
C ASN A 188 18.25 -0.81 3.97
N PRO A 189 18.59 -0.07 2.92
CA PRO A 189 17.61 0.52 2.01
C PRO A 189 16.79 -0.48 1.16
N ALA A 190 17.28 -1.68 0.89
CA ALA A 190 16.43 -2.72 0.31
C ALA A 190 15.25 -3.05 1.23
N ARG A 191 15.48 -3.02 2.56
CA ARG A 191 14.43 -3.13 3.59
C ARG A 191 13.54 -1.90 3.65
N THR A 192 14.09 -0.72 3.40
CA THR A 192 13.31 0.53 3.36
C THR A 192 12.23 0.48 2.27
N ARG A 193 12.52 -0.09 1.10
CA ARG A 193 11.53 -0.26 0.02
C ARG A 193 10.35 -1.13 0.48
N VAL A 194 10.64 -2.30 1.01
CA VAL A 194 9.61 -3.24 1.48
C VAL A 194 8.80 -2.57 2.59
N THR A 195 9.47 -1.89 3.54
CA THR A 195 8.83 -1.10 4.60
C THR A 195 7.89 -0.02 4.02
N LEU A 196 8.31 0.72 3.01
CA LEU A 196 7.50 1.78 2.38
C LEU A 196 6.31 1.21 1.59
N GLU A 197 6.48 0.06 0.93
CA GLU A 197 5.38 -0.63 0.25
C GLU A 197 4.29 -1.07 1.23
N TYR A 198 4.68 -1.62 2.38
CA TYR A 198 3.73 -1.98 3.44
C TYR A 198 3.16 -0.76 4.15
N LEU A 199 3.95 0.30 4.30
CA LEU A 199 3.49 1.54 4.90
C LEU A 199 2.32 2.16 4.13
N SER A 200 2.35 2.13 2.80
CA SER A 200 1.24 2.62 1.97
C SER A 200 -0.06 1.81 2.14
N LYS A 201 0.05 0.58 2.65
CA LYS A 201 -1.08 -0.33 2.91
C LYS A 201 -1.48 -0.38 4.39
N ALA A 202 -0.76 0.31 5.26
CA ALA A 202 -1.02 0.32 6.70
C ALA A 202 -2.19 1.25 7.04
N ASP A 203 -3.01 0.85 7.98
CA ASP A 203 -4.13 1.64 8.52
C ASP A 203 -3.76 2.34 9.83
N ALA A 204 -2.79 1.79 10.57
CA ALA A 204 -2.21 2.40 11.77
C ALA A 204 -0.71 2.10 11.86
N ILE A 205 0.00 3.01 12.51
CA ILE A 205 1.44 2.89 12.77
C ILE A 205 1.66 2.84 14.28
N LEU A 206 2.43 1.86 14.70
CA LEU A 206 2.92 1.72 16.05
C LEU A 206 4.44 1.95 16.04
N PHE A 207 4.87 3.13 16.48
CA PHE A 207 6.27 3.52 16.45
C PHE A 207 6.94 3.26 17.81
N VAL A 208 7.93 2.36 17.83
CA VAL A 208 8.63 1.95 19.04
C VAL A 208 9.92 2.76 19.21
N PHE A 209 9.99 3.54 20.27
CA PHE A 209 11.17 4.27 20.76
C PHE A 209 11.85 3.53 21.91
N SER A 210 13.07 3.90 22.20
CA SER A 210 13.77 3.48 23.42
C SER A 210 13.80 4.64 24.43
N ALA A 211 13.36 4.40 25.67
CA ALA A 211 13.45 5.38 26.76
C ALA A 211 14.89 5.82 27.05
N LEU A 212 15.89 5.00 26.67
CA LEU A 212 17.31 5.27 26.90
C LEU A 212 17.95 6.17 25.83
N ALA A 213 17.36 6.25 24.64
CA ALA A 213 17.92 6.99 23.51
C ALA A 213 16.79 7.47 22.58
N MET A 214 15.97 8.39 23.08
CA MET A 214 14.79 8.84 22.39
C MET A 214 15.03 10.13 21.61
N GLY A 215 14.38 10.27 20.45
CA GLY A 215 14.27 11.54 19.75
C GLY A 215 15.50 11.91 18.93
N SER A 216 16.17 10.92 18.34
CA SER A 216 17.17 11.22 17.33
C SER A 216 16.54 12.00 16.16
N ALA A 217 17.30 12.92 15.56
CA ALA A 217 16.82 13.69 14.41
C ALA A 217 16.33 12.79 13.27
N ALA A 218 16.94 11.62 13.09
CA ALA A 218 16.53 10.62 12.10
C ALA A 218 15.17 9.99 12.43
N GLU A 219 14.87 9.69 13.69
CA GLU A 219 13.56 9.15 14.11
C GLU A 219 12.44 10.17 13.89
N LEU A 220 12.67 11.42 14.25
CA LEU A 220 11.67 12.48 14.08
C LEU A 220 11.43 12.82 12.62
N ALA A 221 12.50 12.94 11.84
CA ALA A 221 12.40 13.16 10.40
C ALA A 221 11.62 12.02 9.72
N TYR A 222 11.82 10.78 10.16
CA TYR A 222 11.10 9.64 9.62
C TYR A 222 9.60 9.66 9.97
N ILE A 223 9.23 10.03 11.20
CA ILE A 223 7.81 10.19 11.57
C ILE A 223 7.17 11.31 10.77
N GLU A 224 7.84 12.45 10.65
CA GLU A 224 7.35 13.59 9.90
C GLU A 224 7.16 13.24 8.42
N ASP A 225 8.14 12.58 7.82
CA ASP A 225 8.11 12.10 6.46
C ASP A 225 6.97 11.07 6.25
N THR A 226 6.85 10.10 7.17
CA THR A 226 5.79 9.09 7.17
C THR A 226 4.40 9.72 7.23
N LEU A 227 4.16 10.65 8.14
CA LEU A 227 2.87 11.30 8.30
C LEU A 227 2.52 12.21 7.12
N ARG A 228 3.49 12.98 6.62
CA ARG A 228 3.26 13.94 5.52
C ARG A 228 3.06 13.24 4.18
N HIS A 229 3.86 12.21 3.86
CA HIS A 229 3.87 11.61 2.54
C HIS A 229 2.87 10.47 2.35
N ASN A 230 2.43 9.81 3.44
CA ASN A 230 1.49 8.69 3.35
C ASN A 230 0.07 9.04 3.80
N GLY A 231 -0.21 10.30 4.10
CA GLY A 231 -1.56 10.75 4.45
C GLY A 231 -2.08 10.23 5.79
N PHE A 232 -1.19 9.80 6.69
CA PHE A 232 -1.59 9.35 8.02
C PHE A 232 -2.08 10.52 8.87
N GLU A 233 -3.22 10.33 9.50
CA GLU A 233 -3.74 11.24 10.50
C GLU A 233 -3.03 11.04 11.84
N LYS A 234 -2.98 12.09 12.66
CA LYS A 234 -2.41 12.01 14.04
C LYS A 234 -3.04 10.90 14.89
N GLN A 235 -4.28 10.55 14.58
CA GLN A 235 -5.05 9.53 15.30
C GLN A 235 -4.58 8.11 14.99
N SER A 236 -3.98 7.88 13.83
CA SER A 236 -3.49 6.56 13.41
C SER A 236 -2.05 6.25 13.87
N LEU A 237 -1.38 7.21 14.52
CA LEU A 237 -0.04 7.03 15.06
C LEU A 237 -0.04 6.76 16.57
N PHE A 238 0.53 5.62 16.95
CA PHE A 238 0.77 5.19 18.33
C PHE A 238 2.27 5.21 18.61
N CYS A 239 2.70 5.95 19.60
CA CYS A 239 4.10 6.01 20.00
C CYS A 239 4.33 5.22 21.29
N VAL A 240 5.17 4.20 21.23
CA VAL A 240 5.53 3.34 22.36
C VAL A 240 6.95 3.62 22.79
N VAL A 241 7.13 4.20 23.98
CA VAL A 241 8.44 4.44 24.62
C VAL A 241 8.77 3.22 25.46
N ASN A 242 9.48 2.27 24.86
CA ASN A 242 9.84 0.97 25.43
C ASN A 242 11.08 1.08 26.32
N ARG A 243 11.39 0.03 27.09
CA ARG A 243 12.49 -0.05 28.08
C ARG A 243 12.37 0.97 29.20
N PHE A 244 11.15 1.37 29.53
CA PHE A 244 10.88 2.36 30.56
C PHE A 244 11.27 1.84 31.97
N ASP A 245 11.28 0.54 32.16
CA ASP A 245 11.74 -0.16 33.37
C ASP A 245 13.26 -0.04 33.63
N GLN A 246 14.05 0.32 32.62
CA GLN A 246 15.50 0.51 32.77
C GLN A 246 15.86 1.91 33.33
N LEU A 247 14.88 2.80 33.44
CA LEU A 247 15.06 4.08 34.14
C LEU A 247 14.92 3.86 35.66
N THR A 248 16.03 4.01 36.39
CA THR A 248 16.13 3.58 37.79
C THR A 248 15.53 4.54 38.79
N SER A 249 15.34 5.84 38.45
CA SER A 249 14.81 6.83 39.34
C SER A 249 13.48 7.44 38.87
N GLU A 250 12.54 7.67 39.78
CA GLU A 250 11.29 8.37 39.46
C GLU A 250 11.50 9.73 38.81
N ARG A 251 12.56 10.45 39.20
CA ARG A 251 12.90 11.76 38.64
C ARG A 251 13.24 11.64 37.15
N GLU A 252 13.99 10.61 36.79
CA GLU A 252 14.37 10.33 35.41
C GLU A 252 13.14 9.88 34.59
N GLN A 253 12.32 9.00 35.15
CA GLN A 253 11.06 8.57 34.53
C GLN A 253 10.14 9.77 34.22
N LYS A 254 9.91 10.66 35.20
CA LYS A 254 9.09 11.86 35.00
C LYS A 254 9.69 12.81 33.95
N ARG A 255 11.04 12.94 33.93
CA ARG A 255 11.73 13.77 32.92
C ARG A 255 11.58 13.20 31.52
N VAL A 256 11.75 11.87 31.33
CA VAL A 256 11.59 11.21 30.05
C VAL A 256 10.12 11.27 29.60
N GLN A 257 9.16 11.09 30.51
CA GLN A 257 7.73 11.23 30.20
C GLN A 257 7.38 12.64 29.69
N ALA A 258 7.81 13.68 30.38
CA ALA A 258 7.56 15.07 29.97
C ALA A 258 8.22 15.35 28.61
N PHE A 259 9.50 15.02 28.46
CA PHE A 259 10.25 15.20 27.23
C PHE A 259 9.60 14.47 26.04
N SER A 260 9.21 13.21 26.23
CA SER A 260 8.59 12.41 25.19
C SER A 260 7.24 12.97 24.75
N LYS A 261 6.41 13.39 25.70
CA LYS A 261 5.11 14.00 25.39
C LYS A 261 5.26 15.31 24.63
N ASP A 262 6.15 16.18 25.09
CA ASP A 262 6.42 17.47 24.41
C ASP A 262 6.97 17.24 22.99
N LEU A 263 7.90 16.30 22.83
CA LEU A 263 8.52 15.97 21.56
C LEU A 263 7.54 15.40 20.55
N LEU A 264 6.62 14.54 20.99
CA LEU A 264 5.67 13.81 20.13
C LEU A 264 4.31 14.51 19.98
N ALA A 265 4.03 15.56 20.79
CA ALA A 265 2.77 16.31 20.73
C ALA A 265 2.39 16.84 19.32
N PRO A 266 3.34 17.27 18.45
CA PRO A 266 3.01 17.66 17.08
C PRO A 266 2.43 16.50 16.23
N TYR A 267 2.80 15.26 16.56
CA TYR A 267 2.51 14.07 15.76
C TYR A 267 1.36 13.22 16.29
N THR A 268 1.26 13.06 17.62
CA THR A 268 0.20 12.25 18.26
C THR A 268 0.03 12.58 19.74
N GLU A 269 -1.16 12.31 20.27
CA GLU A 269 -1.44 12.31 21.72
C GLU A 269 -1.30 10.91 22.34
N ARG A 270 -1.17 9.87 21.49
CA ARG A 270 -1.14 8.46 21.89
C ARG A 270 0.29 8.01 22.18
N VAL A 271 0.79 8.41 23.35
CA VAL A 271 2.16 8.09 23.81
C VAL A 271 2.10 7.18 25.04
N PHE A 272 2.67 5.98 24.91
CA PHE A 272 2.66 4.93 25.92
C PHE A 272 4.07 4.63 26.42
N PHE A 273 4.23 4.48 27.73
CA PHE A 273 5.50 4.14 28.37
C PHE A 273 5.45 2.68 28.83
N THR A 274 6.25 1.81 28.21
CA THR A 274 6.13 0.37 28.37
C THR A 274 7.44 -0.31 28.74
N SER A 275 7.32 -1.53 29.28
CA SER A 275 8.39 -2.52 29.37
C SER A 275 7.97 -3.77 28.64
N ALA A 276 8.36 -3.89 27.37
CA ALA A 276 8.06 -5.09 26.58
C ALA A 276 8.63 -6.36 27.23
N TYR A 277 9.82 -6.27 27.85
CA TYR A 277 10.44 -7.38 28.57
C TYR A 277 9.57 -7.86 29.73
N LYS A 278 9.10 -6.97 30.61
CA LYS A 278 8.23 -7.34 31.73
C LYS A 278 6.89 -7.87 31.24
N GLY A 279 6.32 -7.27 30.19
CA GLY A 279 5.07 -7.76 29.59
C GLY A 279 5.20 -9.18 29.08
N LEU A 280 6.26 -9.48 28.34
CA LEU A 280 6.54 -10.82 27.83
C LEU A 280 6.80 -11.80 28.96
N SER A 281 7.74 -11.49 29.86
CA SER A 281 8.07 -12.36 31.01
C SER A 281 6.87 -12.63 31.90
N GLY A 282 6.05 -11.59 32.18
CA GLY A 282 4.84 -11.75 32.99
C GLY A 282 3.82 -12.68 32.33
N LYS A 283 3.60 -12.56 31.02
CA LYS A 283 2.71 -13.45 30.28
C LYS A 283 3.23 -14.89 30.24
N LEU A 284 4.54 -15.09 29.99
CA LEU A 284 5.17 -16.42 29.97
C LEU A 284 5.11 -17.12 31.33
N ASN A 285 5.26 -16.38 32.42
CA ASN A 285 5.28 -16.94 33.77
C ASN A 285 3.91 -16.94 34.45
N GLY A 286 2.88 -16.33 33.84
CA GLY A 286 1.56 -16.18 34.44
C GLY A 286 1.52 -15.14 35.58
N GLU A 287 2.43 -14.15 35.58
CA GLU A 287 2.55 -13.11 36.60
C GLU A 287 1.75 -11.86 36.21
N GLU A 288 0.45 -11.85 36.53
CA GLU A 288 -0.48 -10.77 36.13
C GLU A 288 -0.04 -9.39 36.62
N GLU A 289 0.50 -9.26 37.82
CA GLU A 289 1.02 -8.01 38.36
C GLU A 289 2.16 -7.43 37.49
N MET A 290 3.04 -8.30 36.98
CA MET A 290 4.12 -7.91 36.09
C MET A 290 3.59 -7.47 34.72
N VAL A 291 2.56 -8.15 34.21
CA VAL A 291 1.88 -7.80 32.97
C VAL A 291 1.28 -6.40 33.09
N GLN A 292 0.53 -6.13 34.17
CA GLN A 292 -0.08 -4.81 34.40
C GLN A 292 0.97 -3.71 34.58
N ALA A 293 2.04 -3.99 35.33
CA ALA A 293 3.14 -3.06 35.52
C ALA A 293 3.97 -2.76 34.24
N SER A 294 3.84 -3.60 33.22
CA SER A 294 4.50 -3.42 31.92
C SER A 294 3.86 -2.35 31.03
N ASN A 295 2.61 -1.95 31.32
CA ASN A 295 1.74 -1.11 30.49
C ASN A 295 1.46 -1.67 29.07
N ILE A 296 1.76 -2.93 28.77
CA ILE A 296 1.37 -3.57 27.51
C ILE A 296 -0.16 -3.62 27.36
N PRO A 297 -0.96 -4.00 28.40
CA PRO A 297 -2.42 -3.99 28.30
C PRO A 297 -3.02 -2.61 27.96
N GLN A 298 -2.37 -1.51 28.35
CA GLN A 298 -2.82 -0.16 27.98
C GLN A 298 -2.70 0.09 26.49
N VAL A 299 -1.63 -0.39 25.83
CA VAL A 299 -1.44 -0.29 24.39
C VAL A 299 -2.45 -1.18 23.67
N GLU A 300 -2.64 -2.42 24.12
CA GLU A 300 -3.65 -3.36 23.58
C GLU A 300 -5.05 -2.75 23.63
N ASN A 301 -5.43 -2.15 24.77
CA ASN A 301 -6.72 -1.48 24.93
C ASN A 301 -6.87 -0.29 23.97
N ALA A 302 -5.86 0.57 23.87
CA ALA A 302 -5.89 1.73 23.00
C ALA A 302 -5.95 1.36 21.50
N LEU A 303 -5.26 0.29 21.10
CA LEU A 303 -5.37 -0.27 19.77
C LEU A 303 -6.77 -0.84 19.52
N THR A 304 -7.32 -1.58 20.47
CA THR A 304 -8.66 -2.16 20.37
C THR A 304 -9.74 -1.07 20.26
N GLU A 305 -9.66 -0.01 21.08
CA GLU A 305 -10.58 1.13 21.00
C GLU A 305 -10.48 1.85 19.65
N TYR A 306 -9.27 2.08 19.16
CA TYR A 306 -9.04 2.70 17.85
C TYR A 306 -9.63 1.84 16.73
N LEU A 307 -9.33 0.55 16.75
CA LEU A 307 -9.86 -0.40 15.79
C LEU A 307 -11.39 -0.43 15.78
N ALA A 308 -12.01 -0.43 16.94
CA ALA A 308 -13.47 -0.47 17.07
C ALA A 308 -14.14 0.81 16.52
N HIS A 309 -13.50 1.97 16.70
CA HIS A 309 -14.08 3.26 16.32
C HIS A 309 -13.78 3.65 14.86
N GLU A 310 -12.53 3.57 14.45
CA GLU A 310 -12.10 4.06 13.12
C GLU A 310 -12.33 3.01 12.02
N ARG A 311 -12.22 1.73 12.35
CA ARG A 311 -12.38 0.64 11.37
C ARG A 311 -13.77 0.62 10.76
N GLY A 312 -14.82 0.84 11.60
CA GLY A 312 -16.19 0.92 11.11
C GLY A 312 -16.38 2.07 10.13
N LYS A 313 -15.82 3.24 10.42
CA LYS A 313 -15.94 4.44 9.58
C LYS A 313 -15.13 4.33 8.29
N LEU A 314 -13.86 3.95 8.37
CA LEU A 314 -12.96 3.94 7.22
C LEU A 314 -13.19 2.76 6.27
N LYS A 315 -13.41 1.55 6.82
CA LYS A 315 -13.46 0.32 6.01
C LYS A 315 -14.86 -0.07 5.53
N LEU A 316 -15.92 0.26 6.27
CA LEU A 316 -17.28 -0.13 5.89
C LEU A 316 -18.10 1.01 5.27
N ALA A 317 -17.80 2.28 5.57
CA ALA A 317 -18.56 3.41 5.04
C ALA A 317 -18.41 3.58 3.52
N GLY A 318 -17.23 3.33 2.95
CA GLY A 318 -17.01 3.34 1.51
C GLY A 318 -17.84 2.27 0.80
N PRO A 319 -17.63 0.97 1.12
CA PRO A 319 -18.44 -0.10 0.60
C PRO A 319 -19.94 0.06 0.81
N ALA A 320 -20.39 0.56 1.97
CA ALA A 320 -21.81 0.79 2.23
C ALA A 320 -22.42 1.88 1.32
N ARG A 321 -21.69 2.97 1.05
CA ARG A 321 -22.12 4.00 0.10
C ARG A 321 -22.21 3.46 -1.33
N GLU A 322 -21.23 2.67 -1.73
CA GLU A 322 -21.22 2.05 -3.05
C GLU A 322 -22.42 1.10 -3.23
N LEU A 323 -22.69 0.28 -2.22
CA LEU A 323 -23.86 -0.59 -2.22
C LEU A 323 -25.18 0.22 -2.28
N THR A 324 -25.26 1.35 -1.55
CA THR A 324 -26.41 2.24 -1.60
C THR A 324 -26.62 2.81 -3.02
N ARG A 325 -25.54 3.21 -3.70
CA ARG A 325 -25.58 3.70 -5.06
C ARG A 325 -26.13 2.64 -6.02
N ILE A 326 -25.58 1.42 -5.96
CA ILE A 326 -26.02 0.31 -6.82
C ILE A 326 -27.52 0.01 -6.62
N ILE A 327 -27.98 -0.03 -5.37
CA ILE A 327 -29.39 -0.33 -5.07
C ILE A 327 -30.30 0.81 -5.53
N ARG A 328 -30.01 2.05 -5.10
CA ARG A 328 -30.92 3.18 -5.33
C ARG A 328 -30.80 3.72 -6.74
N SER A 329 -29.62 4.19 -7.15
CA SER A 329 -29.46 4.91 -8.41
C SER A 329 -29.46 3.96 -9.61
N ASP A 330 -28.68 2.88 -9.56
CA ASP A 330 -28.50 2.03 -10.74
C ASP A 330 -29.69 1.09 -10.92
N ALA A 331 -30.16 0.42 -9.85
CA ALA A 331 -31.23 -0.56 -9.97
C ALA A 331 -32.63 0.07 -9.86
N LEU A 332 -32.96 0.74 -8.74
CA LEU A 332 -34.32 1.23 -8.49
C LEU A 332 -34.71 2.45 -9.33
N GLU A 333 -33.81 3.43 -9.49
CA GLU A 333 -34.12 4.68 -10.20
C GLU A 333 -33.85 4.58 -11.71
N THR A 334 -32.97 3.67 -12.15
CA THR A 334 -32.58 3.59 -13.57
C THR A 334 -33.04 2.28 -14.23
N ALA A 335 -32.51 1.13 -13.86
CA ALA A 335 -32.71 -0.12 -14.60
C ALA A 335 -34.16 -0.63 -14.53
N LEU A 336 -34.78 -0.62 -13.35
CA LEU A 336 -36.16 -1.09 -13.19
C LEU A 336 -37.17 -0.27 -14.00
N PRO A 337 -37.20 1.08 -13.93
CA PRO A 337 -38.11 1.88 -14.77
C PRO A 337 -37.88 1.68 -16.27
N GLN A 338 -36.61 1.59 -16.70
CA GLN A 338 -36.26 1.39 -18.09
C GLN A 338 -36.81 0.04 -18.62
N GLN A 339 -36.60 -1.05 -17.88
CA GLN A 339 -37.09 -2.37 -18.29
C GLN A 339 -38.61 -2.46 -18.28
N ARG A 340 -39.29 -1.83 -17.32
CA ARG A 340 -40.75 -1.75 -17.31
C ARG A 340 -41.29 -0.99 -18.49
N ALA A 341 -40.65 0.11 -18.84
CA ALA A 341 -41.04 0.90 -20.03
C ALA A 341 -40.88 0.09 -21.33
N ALA A 342 -39.78 -0.66 -21.44
CA ALA A 342 -39.54 -1.54 -22.57
C ALA A 342 -40.60 -2.67 -22.68
N LEU A 343 -40.93 -3.33 -21.57
CA LEU A 343 -41.95 -4.41 -21.52
C LEU A 343 -43.38 -3.90 -21.76
N SER A 344 -43.66 -2.62 -21.56
CA SER A 344 -44.97 -2.00 -21.88
C SER A 344 -45.12 -1.71 -23.37
N THR A 345 -44.07 -1.86 -24.17
CA THR A 345 -44.04 -1.57 -25.60
C THR A 345 -44.37 -2.81 -26.42
N SER A 346 -45.02 -2.65 -27.56
CA SER A 346 -45.28 -3.81 -28.46
C SER A 346 -43.97 -4.32 -29.06
N LEU A 347 -43.91 -5.64 -29.33
CA LEU A 347 -42.75 -6.30 -29.91
C LEU A 347 -42.24 -5.63 -31.19
N ASP A 348 -43.17 -5.24 -32.08
CA ASP A 348 -42.78 -4.62 -33.36
C ASP A 348 -42.13 -3.24 -33.15
N VAL A 349 -42.66 -2.45 -32.22
CA VAL A 349 -42.08 -1.12 -31.86
C VAL A 349 -40.74 -1.32 -31.18
N PHE A 350 -40.63 -2.26 -30.26
CA PHE A 350 -39.36 -2.53 -29.55
C PHE A 350 -38.29 -3.02 -30.52
N ARG A 351 -38.65 -3.94 -31.43
CA ARG A 351 -37.73 -4.44 -32.46
C ARG A 351 -37.23 -3.31 -33.38
N ALA A 352 -38.14 -2.41 -33.82
CA ALA A 352 -37.75 -1.23 -34.60
C ALA A 352 -36.75 -0.34 -33.85
N ARG A 353 -36.98 -0.08 -32.56
CA ARG A 353 -36.05 0.67 -31.72
C ARG A 353 -34.68 -0.03 -31.58
N CYS A 354 -34.66 -1.33 -31.42
CA CYS A 354 -33.43 -2.09 -31.39
C CYS A 354 -32.63 -1.99 -32.70
N ASP A 355 -33.34 -2.07 -33.85
CA ASP A 355 -32.70 -1.94 -35.16
C ASP A 355 -32.14 -0.53 -35.40
N GLU A 356 -32.79 0.50 -34.90
CA GLU A 356 -32.32 1.90 -34.93
C GLU A 356 -31.14 2.14 -33.96
N ALA A 357 -31.10 1.40 -32.84
CA ALA A 357 -30.04 1.52 -31.85
C ALA A 357 -28.72 0.83 -32.28
N ARG A 358 -28.79 -0.25 -33.08
CA ARG A 358 -27.58 -1.03 -33.51
C ARG A 358 -26.45 -0.18 -34.09
N PRO A 359 -26.68 0.73 -35.05
CA PRO A 359 -25.63 1.61 -35.58
C PRO A 359 -25.10 2.60 -34.53
N LYS A 360 -25.92 2.98 -33.56
CA LYS A 360 -25.50 3.87 -32.46
C LYS A 360 -24.61 3.12 -31.43
N ILE A 361 -24.90 1.85 -31.19
CA ILE A 361 -24.04 0.96 -30.39
C ILE A 361 -22.68 0.81 -31.06
N GLU A 362 -22.63 0.67 -32.39
CA GLU A 362 -21.36 0.62 -33.12
C GLU A 362 -20.58 1.93 -33.01
N ASN A 363 -21.28 3.08 -33.04
CA ASN A 363 -20.66 4.38 -32.79
C ASN A 363 -20.09 4.49 -31.36
N LEU A 364 -20.74 3.92 -30.35
CA LEU A 364 -20.19 3.86 -28.99
C LEU A 364 -18.88 3.05 -28.94
N ARG A 365 -18.77 1.96 -29.70
CA ARG A 365 -17.51 1.21 -29.82
C ARG A 365 -16.41 2.03 -30.50
N GLU A 366 -16.76 2.82 -31.53
CA GLU A 366 -15.82 3.76 -32.15
C GLU A 366 -15.37 4.86 -31.16
N GLN A 367 -16.29 5.43 -30.40
CA GLN A 367 -15.96 6.42 -29.35
C GLN A 367 -15.01 5.83 -28.30
N ARG A 368 -15.29 4.61 -27.84
CA ARG A 368 -14.42 3.87 -26.90
C ARG A 368 -13.00 3.69 -27.48
N GLU A 369 -12.87 3.30 -28.77
CA GLU A 369 -11.55 3.20 -29.40
C GLU A 369 -10.84 4.57 -29.47
N ILE A 370 -11.55 5.64 -29.78
CA ILE A 370 -10.99 6.99 -29.81
C ILE A 370 -10.45 7.38 -28.41
N ILE A 371 -11.23 7.12 -27.36
CA ILE A 371 -10.81 7.40 -25.97
C ILE A 371 -9.54 6.61 -25.62
N THR A 372 -9.52 5.31 -25.95
CA THR A 372 -8.37 4.44 -25.66
C THR A 372 -7.11 4.88 -26.41
N ARG A 373 -7.20 5.15 -27.72
CA ARG A 373 -6.10 5.65 -28.55
C ARG A 373 -5.60 7.02 -28.07
N LYS A 374 -6.50 7.87 -27.62
CA LYS A 374 -6.15 9.18 -27.05
C LYS A 374 -5.37 9.02 -25.75
N ALA A 375 -5.79 8.11 -24.88
CA ALA A 375 -5.06 7.77 -23.67
C ALA A 375 -3.65 7.25 -24.00
N GLU A 376 -3.52 6.32 -24.94
CA GLU A 376 -2.23 5.77 -25.40
C GLU A 376 -1.29 6.86 -25.94
N ALA A 377 -1.80 7.72 -26.81
CA ALA A 377 -1.00 8.81 -27.39
C ALA A 377 -0.51 9.80 -26.32
N MET A 378 -1.34 10.10 -25.34
CA MET A 378 -0.98 11.02 -24.25
C MET A 378 0.02 10.40 -23.30
N ILE A 379 -0.13 9.11 -22.96
CA ILE A 379 0.83 8.35 -22.14
C ILE A 379 2.19 8.31 -22.86
N ALA A 380 2.21 8.01 -24.17
CA ALA A 380 3.42 7.99 -24.97
C ALA A 380 4.14 9.35 -25.00
N ASN A 381 3.41 10.46 -24.98
CA ASN A 381 3.98 11.80 -24.92
C ASN A 381 4.47 12.22 -23.52
N LEU A 382 3.91 11.65 -22.47
CA LEU A 382 4.25 11.98 -21.09
C LEU A 382 5.55 11.27 -20.63
N LEU A 383 5.77 10.04 -21.07
CA LEU A 383 6.93 9.24 -20.67
C LEU A 383 8.30 9.88 -20.99
N PRO A 384 8.53 10.52 -22.15
CA PRO A 384 9.77 11.23 -22.45
C PRO A 384 10.08 12.37 -21.48
N ASP A 385 9.07 13.11 -21.02
CA ASP A 385 9.25 14.21 -20.07
C ASP A 385 9.66 13.67 -18.70
N ILE A 386 9.03 12.59 -18.24
CA ILE A 386 9.42 11.89 -17.02
C ILE A 386 10.84 11.34 -17.11
N LYS A 387 11.18 10.71 -18.24
CA LYS A 387 12.55 10.22 -18.51
C LYS A 387 13.58 11.34 -18.47
N SER A 388 13.27 12.47 -19.08
CA SER A 388 14.15 13.65 -19.11
C SER A 388 14.34 14.25 -17.72
N CYS A 389 13.29 14.36 -16.94
CA CYS A 389 13.35 14.85 -15.55
C CYS A 389 14.25 13.95 -14.69
N ALA A 390 14.04 12.64 -14.76
CA ALA A 390 14.85 11.67 -14.03
C ALA A 390 16.32 11.70 -14.48
N ALA A 391 16.57 11.73 -15.79
CA ALA A 391 17.92 11.80 -16.34
C ALA A 391 18.65 13.09 -15.90
N SER A 392 17.97 14.23 -15.88
CA SER A 392 18.53 15.52 -15.43
C SER A 392 18.93 15.48 -13.96
N TYR A 393 18.11 14.88 -13.11
CA TYR A 393 18.42 14.71 -11.70
C TYR A 393 19.69 13.86 -11.51
N PHE A 394 19.76 12.68 -12.12
CA PHE A 394 20.92 11.80 -12.00
C PHE A 394 22.19 12.42 -12.59
N HIS A 395 22.07 13.21 -13.64
CA HIS A 395 23.21 13.91 -14.23
C HIS A 395 23.77 15.00 -13.31
N SER A 396 22.93 15.61 -12.48
CA SER A 396 23.35 16.65 -11.52
C SER A 396 24.00 16.09 -10.24
N LEU A 397 23.71 14.85 -9.88
CA LEU A 397 24.17 14.23 -8.62
C LEU A 397 25.70 14.19 -8.45
N PRO A 398 26.53 13.85 -9.48
CA PRO A 398 27.98 13.81 -9.32
C PRO A 398 28.60 15.15 -8.89
N GLU A 399 28.07 16.26 -9.35
CA GLU A 399 28.53 17.59 -8.94
C GLU A 399 28.12 17.91 -7.50
N GLN A 400 26.89 17.60 -7.16
CA GLN A 400 26.37 17.77 -5.80
C GLN A 400 27.14 16.91 -4.79
N ILE A 401 27.44 15.65 -5.09
CA ILE A 401 28.22 14.75 -4.24
C ILE A 401 29.60 15.32 -3.94
N ARG A 402 30.28 15.87 -4.96
CA ARG A 402 31.58 16.51 -4.76
C ARG A 402 31.50 17.73 -3.83
N SER A 403 30.45 18.55 -3.98
CA SER A 403 30.20 19.69 -3.08
C SER A 403 29.96 19.23 -1.65
N TRP A 404 29.03 18.31 -1.44
CA TRP A 404 28.68 17.81 -0.10
C TRP A 404 29.87 17.20 0.63
N VAL A 405 30.68 16.39 -0.05
CA VAL A 405 31.87 15.78 0.58
C VAL A 405 32.94 16.83 0.91
N ASN A 406 33.11 17.85 0.08
CA ASN A 406 34.07 18.93 0.34
C ASN A 406 33.66 19.75 1.57
N GLU A 407 32.37 20.05 1.71
CA GLU A 407 31.82 20.82 2.84
C GLU A 407 31.77 20.03 4.15
N TYR A 408 31.63 18.72 4.08
CA TYR A 408 31.52 17.85 5.26
C TYR A 408 32.80 17.88 6.10
N LYS A 409 32.68 18.01 7.41
CA LYS A 409 33.79 17.96 8.37
C LYS A 409 33.74 16.66 9.16
N PRO A 410 34.58 15.66 8.81
CA PRO A 410 34.62 14.40 9.51
C PRO A 410 34.97 14.56 11.00
N GLN A 411 34.32 13.77 11.85
CA GLN A 411 34.63 13.69 13.27
C GLN A 411 35.81 12.76 13.55
N THR A 412 36.00 11.76 12.69
CA THR A 412 37.08 10.76 12.81
C THR A 412 38.42 11.42 12.54
N LYS A 413 39.33 11.35 13.54
CA LYS A 413 40.71 11.82 13.45
C LYS A 413 41.62 10.66 13.14
N ILE A 414 42.49 10.82 12.13
CA ILE A 414 43.45 9.77 11.75
C ILE A 414 44.72 9.92 12.61
N SER A 415 45.05 8.85 13.35
CA SER A 415 46.27 8.72 14.14
C SER A 415 47.31 7.87 13.40
N ALA A 416 48.57 8.26 13.44
CA ALA A 416 49.66 7.49 12.83
C ALA A 416 49.85 6.07 13.44
N LEU A 417 49.41 5.88 14.68
CA LEU A 417 49.50 4.59 15.40
C LEU A 417 48.37 3.61 15.00
N HIS A 418 47.21 4.11 14.54
CA HIS A 418 46.05 3.31 14.21
C HIS A 418 45.52 3.62 12.79
N ALA A 419 46.39 4.00 11.88
CA ALA A 419 46.07 4.53 10.56
C ALA A 419 45.09 3.67 9.75
N LYS A 420 45.19 2.36 9.82
CA LYS A 420 44.30 1.42 9.11
C LYS A 420 42.89 1.49 9.70
N ARG A 421 42.74 1.30 11.00
CA ARG A 421 41.45 1.30 11.70
C ARG A 421 40.74 2.66 11.61
N ASP A 422 41.51 3.75 11.79
CA ASP A 422 40.98 5.10 11.73
C ASP A 422 40.62 5.50 10.28
N GLY A 423 41.32 4.95 9.29
CA GLY A 423 40.99 5.09 7.86
C GLY A 423 39.72 4.33 7.47
N GLU A 424 39.51 3.13 8.00
CA GLU A 424 38.28 2.37 7.85
C GLU A 424 37.09 3.15 8.45
N ALA A 425 37.23 3.60 9.69
CA ALA A 425 36.21 4.39 10.38
C ALA A 425 35.86 5.70 9.65
N LEU A 426 36.86 6.41 9.09
CA LEU A 426 36.63 7.60 8.29
C LEU A 426 35.88 7.29 6.99
N THR A 427 36.22 6.19 6.35
CA THR A 427 35.54 5.76 5.12
C THR A 427 34.10 5.42 5.40
N ASP A 428 33.82 4.66 6.46
CA ASP A 428 32.44 4.32 6.89
C ASP A 428 31.64 5.58 7.26
N GLU A 429 32.25 6.56 7.94
CA GLU A 429 31.63 7.84 8.25
C GLU A 429 31.26 8.64 6.99
N LEU A 430 32.17 8.74 6.01
CA LEU A 430 31.93 9.45 4.76
C LEU A 430 30.89 8.74 3.88
N VAL A 431 30.94 7.43 3.82
CA VAL A 431 29.94 6.60 3.11
C VAL A 431 28.57 6.79 3.71
N THR A 432 28.45 6.67 5.05
CA THR A 432 27.19 6.88 5.76
C THR A 432 26.65 8.30 5.55
N PHE A 433 27.52 9.31 5.62
CA PHE A 433 27.12 10.69 5.35
C PHE A 433 26.56 10.85 3.94
N LEU A 434 27.26 10.34 2.91
CA LEU A 434 26.80 10.46 1.53
C LEU A 434 25.50 9.67 1.28
N GLN A 435 25.38 8.48 1.82
CA GLN A 435 24.15 7.70 1.71
C GLN A 435 22.95 8.47 2.26
N ASN A 436 23.07 9.00 3.48
CA ASN A 436 22.01 9.78 4.11
C ASN A 436 21.70 11.07 3.32
N LYS A 437 22.74 11.73 2.79
CA LYS A 437 22.56 12.97 2.03
C LYS A 437 21.88 12.70 0.68
N ILE A 438 22.32 11.68 -0.06
CA ILE A 438 21.71 11.27 -1.32
C ILE A 438 20.25 10.84 -1.10
N ASP A 439 19.97 10.05 -0.05
CA ASP A 439 18.63 9.62 0.28
C ASP A 439 17.72 10.84 0.57
N SER A 440 18.18 11.76 1.41
CA SER A 440 17.44 12.99 1.73
C SER A 440 17.14 13.84 0.49
N GLU A 441 18.14 14.07 -0.38
CA GLU A 441 17.97 14.89 -1.58
C GLU A 441 17.12 14.19 -2.64
N SER A 442 17.26 12.86 -2.78
CA SER A 442 16.41 12.08 -3.67
C SER A 442 14.94 12.14 -3.25
N ARG A 443 14.66 12.04 -1.95
CA ARG A 443 13.30 12.19 -1.42
C ARG A 443 12.75 13.60 -1.65
N ALA A 444 13.54 14.63 -1.41
CA ALA A 444 13.14 16.01 -1.65
C ALA A 444 12.81 16.24 -3.14
N TRP A 445 13.62 15.67 -4.04
CA TRP A 445 13.37 15.75 -5.48
C TRP A 445 12.11 14.97 -5.88
N LEU A 446 11.90 13.76 -5.35
CA LEU A 446 10.75 12.92 -5.64
C LEU A 446 9.45 13.54 -5.14
N SER A 447 9.44 14.05 -3.90
CA SER A 447 8.25 14.67 -3.28
C SER A 447 7.95 16.08 -3.81
N GLY A 448 8.92 16.77 -4.37
CA GLY A 448 8.80 18.10 -4.96
C GLY A 448 8.76 18.04 -6.49
N PRO A 449 9.87 18.37 -7.19
CA PRO A 449 9.87 18.60 -8.64
C PRO A 449 9.34 17.44 -9.47
N PHE A 450 9.64 16.19 -9.09
CA PHE A 450 9.16 15.01 -9.82
C PHE A 450 7.64 14.82 -9.65
N THR A 451 7.14 14.89 -8.42
CA THR A 451 5.69 14.77 -8.14
C THR A 451 4.91 15.92 -8.79
N GLU A 452 5.45 17.14 -8.79
CA GLU A 452 4.83 18.28 -9.48
C GLU A 452 4.71 18.04 -10.98
N LEU A 453 5.77 17.54 -11.64
CA LEU A 453 5.74 17.20 -13.07
C LEU A 453 4.68 16.11 -13.36
N VAL A 454 4.67 15.03 -12.58
CA VAL A 454 3.69 13.95 -12.77
C VAL A 454 2.27 14.47 -12.55
N ASN A 455 2.03 15.30 -11.53
CA ASN A 455 0.73 15.93 -11.28
C ASN A 455 0.28 16.81 -12.45
N GLU A 456 1.17 17.66 -12.97
CA GLU A 456 0.87 18.51 -14.13
C GLU A 456 0.45 17.66 -15.34
N LYS A 457 1.25 16.63 -15.65
CA LYS A 457 0.98 15.77 -16.81
C LYS A 457 -0.28 14.92 -16.63
N THR A 458 -0.51 14.39 -15.45
CA THR A 458 -1.73 13.63 -15.15
C THR A 458 -2.99 14.50 -15.15
N ALA A 459 -2.89 15.75 -14.72
CA ALA A 459 -4.02 16.69 -14.80
C ALA A 459 -4.44 16.96 -16.26
N VAL A 460 -3.46 17.10 -17.18
CA VAL A 460 -3.73 17.26 -18.62
C VAL A 460 -4.38 15.99 -19.19
N LEU A 461 -3.84 14.81 -18.86
CA LEU A 461 -4.42 13.52 -19.27
C LEU A 461 -5.87 13.39 -18.76
N LYS A 462 -6.09 13.64 -17.47
CA LYS A 462 -7.39 13.60 -16.83
C LYS A 462 -8.41 14.50 -17.54
N SER A 463 -8.09 15.79 -17.68
CA SER A 463 -8.99 16.75 -18.32
C SER A 463 -9.33 16.37 -19.77
N SER A 464 -8.37 15.79 -20.48
CA SER A 464 -8.56 15.36 -21.87
C SER A 464 -9.43 14.11 -22.00
N LEU A 465 -9.36 13.19 -21.05
CA LEU A 465 -10.17 11.97 -21.03
C LEU A 465 -11.58 12.25 -20.50
N GLU A 466 -11.73 13.13 -19.49
CA GLU A 466 -13.03 13.50 -18.92
C GLU A 466 -14.03 13.95 -20.00
N GLY A 467 -13.60 14.81 -20.94
CA GLY A 467 -14.48 15.26 -22.03
C GLY A 467 -14.95 14.14 -22.96
N GLY A 468 -14.05 13.22 -23.34
CA GLY A 468 -14.41 12.08 -24.19
C GLY A 468 -15.33 11.08 -23.50
N MET A 469 -15.09 10.87 -22.19
CA MET A 469 -15.95 10.00 -21.40
C MET A 469 -17.33 10.60 -21.14
N GLU A 470 -17.41 11.91 -20.90
CA GLU A 470 -18.69 12.61 -20.79
C GLU A 470 -19.53 12.41 -22.04
N GLU A 471 -18.94 12.62 -23.22
CA GLU A 471 -19.61 12.43 -24.51
C GLU A 471 -20.06 10.98 -24.71
N PHE A 472 -19.21 10.00 -24.34
CA PHE A 472 -19.55 8.59 -24.39
C PHE A 472 -20.76 8.24 -23.51
N TYR A 473 -20.77 8.65 -22.23
CA TYR A 473 -21.87 8.34 -21.31
C TYR A 473 -23.17 9.06 -21.68
N VAL A 474 -23.10 10.29 -22.17
CA VAL A 474 -24.28 10.98 -22.73
C VAL A 474 -24.85 10.22 -23.92
N SER A 475 -23.99 9.73 -24.82
CA SER A 475 -24.39 8.92 -25.96
C SER A 475 -24.97 7.57 -25.53
N LEU A 476 -24.36 6.90 -24.57
CA LEU A 476 -24.84 5.65 -23.99
C LEU A 476 -26.22 5.79 -23.36
N ASP A 477 -26.43 6.82 -22.53
CA ASP A 477 -27.73 7.10 -21.91
C ASP A 477 -28.78 7.40 -22.94
N ALA A 478 -28.46 8.17 -23.98
CA ALA A 478 -29.37 8.45 -25.08
C ALA A 478 -29.82 7.19 -25.82
N VAL A 479 -28.88 6.25 -26.07
CA VAL A 479 -29.20 4.95 -26.69
C VAL A 479 -30.06 4.08 -25.76
N LYS A 480 -29.76 4.04 -24.48
CA LYS A 480 -30.57 3.32 -23.47
C LYS A 480 -32.01 3.85 -23.41
N LEU A 481 -32.19 5.17 -23.42
CA LEU A 481 -33.50 5.82 -23.43
C LEU A 481 -34.30 5.51 -24.72
N GLU A 482 -33.63 5.51 -25.86
CA GLU A 482 -34.27 5.24 -27.15
C GLU A 482 -34.74 3.78 -27.22
N ILE A 483 -33.93 2.82 -26.80
CA ILE A 483 -34.30 1.41 -26.75
C ILE A 483 -35.49 1.19 -25.82
N THR A 484 -35.41 1.71 -24.59
CA THR A 484 -36.44 1.48 -23.57
C THR A 484 -37.68 2.38 -23.72
N GLY A 485 -37.53 3.55 -24.32
CA GLY A 485 -38.60 4.58 -24.40
C GLY A 485 -38.93 5.22 -23.07
N ALA A 486 -38.09 5.05 -22.07
CA ALA A 486 -38.25 5.66 -20.77
C ALA A 486 -37.86 7.15 -20.82
N HIS A 487 -38.74 8.02 -20.34
CA HIS A 487 -38.39 9.43 -20.10
C HIS A 487 -38.11 9.59 -18.61
N PRO A 488 -36.94 10.10 -18.21
CA PRO A 488 -36.70 10.41 -16.81
C PRO A 488 -37.61 11.53 -16.36
N ASP A 489 -38.50 11.24 -15.41
CA ASP A 489 -39.49 12.23 -14.89
C ASP A 489 -38.82 13.34 -14.05
N ASN A 490 -37.52 13.27 -13.75
CA ASN A 490 -36.77 14.25 -12.95
C ASN A 490 -35.38 14.48 -13.52
N ALA A 491 -35.25 15.22 -14.62
CA ALA A 491 -33.96 15.54 -15.25
C ALA A 491 -33.22 16.75 -14.64
N GLU A 492 -33.50 17.14 -13.40
CA GLU A 492 -32.79 18.25 -12.74
C GLU A 492 -31.48 17.86 -12.05
N ASP A 493 -31.12 16.58 -11.97
CA ASP A 493 -29.95 16.16 -11.25
C ASP A 493 -28.84 15.64 -12.18
N LEU A 494 -27.67 16.21 -11.99
CA LEU A 494 -26.33 15.91 -12.50
C LEU A 494 -26.22 14.74 -13.51
N PRO A 495 -25.52 14.90 -14.65
CA PRO A 495 -25.20 13.82 -15.58
C PRO A 495 -24.73 12.56 -14.85
N ALA A 496 -25.09 11.38 -15.34
CA ALA A 496 -24.76 10.09 -14.70
C ALA A 496 -23.27 9.99 -14.31
N TRP A 497 -22.37 10.51 -15.15
CA TRP A 497 -20.94 10.58 -14.88
C TRP A 497 -20.58 11.52 -13.70
N LYS A 498 -21.27 12.64 -13.49
CA LYS A 498 -21.05 13.51 -12.31
C LYS A 498 -21.54 12.87 -11.02
N ARG A 499 -22.57 12.03 -11.09
CA ARG A 499 -23.02 11.23 -9.93
C ARG A 499 -21.97 10.22 -9.51
N VAL A 500 -21.28 9.60 -10.47
CA VAL A 500 -20.17 8.66 -10.21
C VAL A 500 -18.93 9.39 -9.65
N VAL A 501 -18.62 10.60 -10.15
CA VAL A 501 -17.47 11.40 -9.66
C VAL A 501 -17.67 11.91 -8.24
N ALA A 502 -18.90 12.31 -7.88
CA ALA A 502 -19.18 12.86 -6.55
C ALA A 502 -19.04 11.83 -5.41
N VAL A 503 -19.18 10.54 -5.73
CA VAL A 503 -19.05 9.43 -4.75
C VAL A 503 -17.65 8.80 -4.77
N GLY A 504 -16.90 8.97 -5.86
CA GLY A 504 -15.61 8.27 -6.11
C GLY A 504 -14.35 8.91 -5.51
N GLY A 505 -14.46 10.01 -4.77
CA GLY A 505 -13.28 10.70 -4.20
C GLY A 505 -12.48 9.94 -3.15
N GLY A 506 -12.79 8.66 -2.88
CA GLY A 506 -12.14 7.86 -1.84
C GLY A 506 -11.65 6.48 -2.25
N LEU A 507 -11.71 6.12 -3.54
CA LEU A 507 -11.42 4.75 -4.01
C LEU A 507 -10.15 4.67 -4.88
N LEU A 508 -9.03 4.97 -4.29
CA LEU A 508 -7.72 4.78 -4.89
C LEU A 508 -6.93 3.69 -4.19
N MET A 509 -7.25 2.46 -4.51
CA MET A 509 -6.34 1.29 -4.49
C MET A 509 -7.16 0.00 -4.73
N GLY A 510 -7.30 -0.35 -6.00
CA GLY A 510 -7.50 -1.75 -6.38
C GLY A 510 -8.91 -2.26 -6.61
N ASP A 511 -9.81 -1.58 -7.38
CA ASP A 511 -11.06 -2.23 -7.80
C ASP A 511 -11.62 -1.79 -9.16
N VAL A 512 -11.99 -2.79 -9.96
CA VAL A 512 -12.24 -2.79 -11.39
C VAL A 512 -13.69 -2.47 -11.81
N GLY A 513 -14.57 -2.06 -10.93
CA GLY A 513 -16.02 -2.03 -11.20
C GLY A 513 -16.70 -0.67 -11.40
N VAL A 514 -16.01 0.42 -11.06
CA VAL A 514 -16.37 1.83 -11.42
C VAL A 514 -15.21 2.39 -12.23
N ALA A 515 -14.69 1.55 -13.09
CA ALA A 515 -13.28 1.54 -13.41
C ALA A 515 -12.85 2.64 -14.37
N ALA A 516 -13.64 2.99 -15.38
CA ALA A 516 -13.18 4.00 -16.34
C ALA A 516 -13.19 5.40 -15.72
N LEU A 517 -14.23 5.75 -14.99
CA LEU A 517 -14.32 7.05 -14.34
C LEU A 517 -13.50 7.09 -13.05
N GLY A 518 -13.47 5.99 -12.30
CA GLY A 518 -12.57 5.80 -11.17
C GLY A 518 -11.09 5.83 -11.58
N ALA A 519 -10.74 5.27 -12.74
CA ALA A 519 -9.39 5.36 -13.29
C ALA A 519 -9.01 6.79 -13.67
N VAL A 520 -9.92 7.56 -14.26
CA VAL A 520 -9.67 8.97 -14.61
C VAL A 520 -9.67 9.86 -13.37
N THR A 521 -10.57 9.63 -12.40
CA THR A 521 -10.53 10.34 -11.11
C THR A 521 -9.35 9.90 -10.26
N GLY A 522 -8.89 8.66 -10.44
CA GLY A 522 -7.69 8.08 -9.83
C GLY A 522 -6.37 8.70 -10.29
N LEU A 523 -6.34 9.45 -11.38
CA LEU A 523 -5.24 10.33 -11.75
C LEU A 523 -5.20 11.55 -10.81
N SER A 524 -5.08 11.30 -9.53
CA SER A 524 -5.03 12.30 -8.46
C SER A 524 -3.59 12.56 -8.01
N ALA A 525 -3.43 13.54 -7.12
CA ALA A 525 -2.15 13.80 -6.48
C ALA A 525 -1.55 12.56 -5.77
N ASP A 526 -2.38 11.62 -5.33
CA ASP A 526 -1.92 10.39 -4.67
C ASP A 526 -1.38 9.37 -5.67
N PHE A 527 -1.86 9.36 -6.92
CA PHE A 527 -1.29 8.59 -8.00
C PHE A 527 0.15 9.03 -8.33
N ALA A 528 0.38 10.34 -8.44
CA ALA A 528 1.73 10.88 -8.67
C ALA A 528 2.68 10.59 -7.49
N LYS A 529 2.19 10.65 -6.25
CA LYS A 529 2.95 10.23 -5.07
C LYS A 529 3.29 8.74 -5.10
N GLY A 530 2.35 7.89 -5.53
CA GLY A 530 2.57 6.46 -5.69
C GLY A 530 3.68 6.16 -6.72
N ILE A 531 3.68 6.85 -7.85
CA ILE A 531 4.74 6.78 -8.87
C ILE A 531 6.09 7.26 -8.30
N ALA A 532 6.10 8.41 -7.60
CA ALA A 532 7.30 8.95 -6.98
C ALA A 532 7.87 7.98 -5.92
N LEU A 533 7.00 7.32 -5.15
CA LEU A 533 7.40 6.32 -4.17
C LEU A 533 8.05 5.08 -4.83
N GLN A 534 7.48 4.58 -5.93
CA GLN A 534 8.04 3.46 -6.68
C GLN A 534 9.41 3.80 -7.26
N LEU A 535 9.55 4.97 -7.87
CA LEU A 535 10.82 5.44 -8.41
C LEU A 535 11.85 5.67 -7.30
N GLY A 536 11.43 6.24 -6.15
CA GLY A 536 12.28 6.47 -4.99
C GLY A 536 12.82 5.19 -4.39
N ALA A 537 11.98 4.18 -4.28
CA ALA A 537 12.39 2.86 -3.83
C ALA A 537 13.44 2.24 -4.78
N TYR A 538 13.28 2.43 -6.08
CA TYR A 538 14.21 1.94 -7.09
C TYR A 538 15.57 2.66 -7.03
N ILE A 539 15.55 3.98 -6.87
CA ILE A 539 16.74 4.81 -6.66
C ILE A 539 17.50 4.36 -5.42
N ALA A 540 16.81 4.23 -4.29
CA ALA A 540 17.41 3.80 -3.04
C ALA A 540 18.11 2.43 -3.16
N LEU A 541 17.49 1.46 -3.84
CA LEU A 541 18.06 0.12 -4.07
C LEU A 541 19.37 0.15 -4.84
N THR A 542 19.49 1.04 -5.82
CA THR A 542 20.68 1.09 -6.67
C THR A 542 21.85 1.73 -5.96
N PHE A 543 21.63 2.80 -5.21
CA PHE A 543 22.71 3.45 -4.45
C PHE A 543 23.32 2.56 -3.39
N LEU A 544 22.61 1.54 -2.92
CA LEU A 544 23.12 0.58 -1.95
C LEU A 544 23.87 -0.59 -2.57
N GLY A 545 23.51 -0.95 -3.80
CA GLY A 545 24.28 -1.92 -4.56
C GLY A 545 25.71 -1.49 -4.87
N ILE A 546 25.94 -0.20 -4.81
CA ILE A 546 27.07 0.50 -5.43
C ILE A 546 28.35 0.50 -4.59
N LEU A 547 28.29 0.31 -3.26
CA LEU A 547 29.45 0.54 -2.42
C LEU A 547 30.09 -0.73 -1.90
N ASN A 548 31.27 -1.04 -2.45
CA ASN A 548 32.20 -1.96 -1.82
C ASN A 548 33.27 -1.15 -1.07
N PRO A 549 33.17 -0.98 0.27
CA PRO A 549 34.12 -0.19 1.06
C PRO A 549 35.55 -0.76 1.03
N VAL A 550 35.73 -2.04 0.69
CA VAL A 550 37.02 -2.73 0.72
C VAL A 550 38.05 -2.10 -0.20
N THR A 551 37.66 -1.66 -1.40
CA THR A 551 38.58 -1.03 -2.37
C THR A 551 39.01 0.37 -1.95
N VAL A 552 38.12 1.13 -1.33
CA VAL A 552 38.41 2.50 -0.84
C VAL A 552 39.34 2.46 0.36
N VAL A 553 39.10 1.55 1.27
CA VAL A 553 39.92 1.33 2.49
C VAL A 553 41.36 0.92 2.16
N ALA A 554 41.54 0.00 1.21
CA ALA A 554 42.88 -0.49 0.81
C ALA A 554 43.75 0.65 0.25
N VAL A 555 43.16 1.58 -0.48
CA VAL A 555 43.91 2.71 -1.09
C VAL A 555 44.23 3.79 -0.05
N ILE A 556 43.37 4.05 0.92
CA ILE A 556 43.63 4.99 2.01
C ILE A 556 44.77 4.44 2.90
N ALA A 557 44.71 3.16 3.23
CA ALA A 557 45.75 2.51 4.04
C ALA A 557 47.14 2.57 3.36
N ALA A 558 47.20 2.36 2.04
CA ALA A 558 48.46 2.45 1.27
C ALA A 558 49.05 3.87 1.23
N SER A 559 48.22 4.89 1.21
CA SER A 559 48.68 6.32 1.17
C SER A 559 49.15 6.83 2.53
N LEU A 560 48.77 6.18 3.64
CA LEU A 560 49.15 6.58 5.00
C LEU A 560 50.53 6.06 5.43
N LEU A 561 51.07 5.08 4.72
CA LEU A 561 52.37 4.46 5.06
C LEU A 561 53.59 5.31 4.68
N HIS A 562 53.44 6.49 4.02
CA HIS A 562 54.55 7.21 3.41
C HIS A 562 54.84 8.63 3.94
N GLY A 563 54.34 9.08 5.11
CA GLY A 563 54.69 10.44 5.51
C GLY A 563 54.20 10.96 6.87
N GLY A 564 55.05 11.72 7.52
CA GLY A 564 54.98 12.22 8.89
C GLY A 564 53.85 13.26 9.20
N MET A 565 53.91 13.96 10.33
CA MET A 565 52.84 14.68 11.06
C MET A 565 51.88 15.67 10.34
N LYS A 566 52.05 15.97 9.05
CA LYS A 566 51.02 16.64 8.21
C LYS A 566 50.05 15.68 7.49
N VAL A 567 50.04 14.45 7.93
CA VAL A 567 49.40 13.29 7.29
C VAL A 567 47.88 13.29 7.46
N SER A 568 47.35 13.79 8.59
CA SER A 568 45.92 13.70 8.90
C SER A 568 45.03 14.48 7.91
N GLU A 569 45.37 15.73 7.59
CA GLU A 569 44.58 16.55 6.68
C GLU A 569 44.67 16.07 5.21
N LYS A 570 45.87 15.69 4.76
CA LYS A 570 46.05 15.13 3.42
C LYS A 570 45.35 13.79 3.24
N ALA A 571 45.37 12.97 4.28
CA ALA A 571 44.68 11.67 4.28
C ALA A 571 43.17 11.83 4.25
N GLN A 572 42.62 12.77 5.04
CA GLN A 572 41.21 13.09 5.00
C GLN A 572 40.79 13.65 3.63
N ALA A 573 41.55 14.56 3.04
CA ALA A 573 41.26 15.09 1.71
C ALA A 573 41.32 14.01 0.62
N THR A 574 42.28 13.07 0.72
CA THR A 574 42.36 11.94 -0.22
C THR A 574 41.20 10.96 -0.05
N ALA A 575 40.80 10.66 1.18
CA ALA A 575 39.63 9.83 1.47
C ALA A 575 38.35 10.44 0.90
N LYS A 576 38.11 11.72 1.18
CA LYS A 576 36.99 12.48 0.65
C LYS A 576 36.92 12.40 -0.88
N LYS A 577 38.02 12.71 -1.56
CA LYS A 577 38.11 12.68 -3.01
C LYS A 577 37.78 11.30 -3.58
N LYS A 578 38.36 10.24 -3.00
CA LYS A 578 38.16 8.87 -3.50
C LYS A 578 36.76 8.33 -3.23
N VAL A 579 36.20 8.61 -2.07
CA VAL A 579 34.82 8.26 -1.78
C VAL A 579 33.88 8.96 -2.77
N ALA A 580 34.06 10.28 -3.00
CA ALA A 580 33.27 11.02 -3.98
C ALA A 580 33.43 10.48 -5.40
N GLU A 581 34.66 10.18 -5.84
CA GLU A 581 34.93 9.62 -7.16
C GLU A 581 34.27 8.25 -7.34
N SER A 582 34.33 7.38 -6.34
CA SER A 582 33.68 6.06 -6.37
C SER A 582 32.17 6.20 -6.52
N PHE A 583 31.52 7.07 -5.75
CA PHE A 583 30.09 7.33 -5.89
C PHE A 583 29.73 7.90 -7.26
N CYS A 584 30.50 8.89 -7.76
CA CYS A 584 30.24 9.48 -9.07
C CYS A 584 30.41 8.48 -10.22
N GLU A 585 31.41 7.59 -10.15
CA GLU A 585 31.65 6.56 -11.16
C GLU A 585 30.51 5.56 -11.22
N GLU A 586 30.04 5.12 -10.09
CA GLU A 586 28.95 4.14 -10.01
C GLU A 586 27.60 4.76 -10.42
N ILE A 587 27.32 6.00 -10.02
CA ILE A 587 26.14 6.72 -10.54
C ILE A 587 26.23 6.83 -12.06
N GLY A 588 27.41 7.16 -12.60
CA GLY A 588 27.62 7.24 -14.05
C GLY A 588 27.35 5.91 -14.76
N LYS A 589 27.70 4.77 -14.15
CA LYS A 589 27.44 3.42 -14.70
C LYS A 589 25.96 3.01 -14.57
N GLY A 590 25.31 3.37 -13.46
CA GLY A 590 23.96 2.91 -13.12
C GLY A 590 22.82 3.84 -13.56
N SER A 591 23.10 5.12 -13.84
CA SER A 591 22.06 6.13 -14.06
C SER A 591 21.09 5.82 -15.20
N SER A 592 21.61 5.32 -16.34
CA SER A 592 20.76 4.98 -17.49
C SER A 592 19.81 3.82 -17.18
N SER A 593 20.31 2.76 -16.56
CA SER A 593 19.49 1.61 -16.16
C SER A 593 18.44 1.98 -15.13
N LEU A 594 18.79 2.90 -14.20
CA LEU A 594 17.89 3.43 -13.19
C LEU A 594 16.74 4.22 -13.80
N VAL A 595 17.07 5.11 -14.72
CA VAL A 595 16.07 5.92 -15.42
C VAL A 595 15.14 5.00 -16.23
N GLU A 596 15.70 4.02 -16.96
CA GLU A 596 14.89 3.10 -17.75
C GLU A 596 13.95 2.25 -16.90
N ALA A 597 14.45 1.66 -15.83
CA ALA A 597 13.58 0.83 -14.97
C ALA A 597 12.54 1.67 -14.21
N GLY A 598 12.88 2.90 -13.81
CA GLY A 598 11.89 3.84 -13.24
C GLY A 598 10.80 4.19 -14.24
N VAL A 599 11.15 4.45 -15.49
CA VAL A 599 10.20 4.75 -16.58
C VAL A 599 9.30 3.55 -16.90
N VAL A 600 9.84 2.33 -16.87
CA VAL A 600 9.04 1.09 -17.06
C VAL A 600 7.96 0.97 -15.98
N GLY A 601 8.29 1.13 -14.71
CA GLY A 601 7.31 1.07 -13.62
C GLY A 601 6.21 2.14 -13.73
N VAL A 602 6.59 3.34 -14.17
CA VAL A 602 5.63 4.42 -14.47
C VAL A 602 4.73 4.06 -15.65
N SER A 603 5.31 3.55 -16.74
CA SER A 603 4.55 3.10 -17.93
C SER A 603 3.52 2.04 -17.58
N GLU A 604 3.92 1.00 -16.84
CA GLU A 604 3.01 -0.06 -16.39
C GLU A 604 1.84 0.46 -15.55
N SER A 605 2.05 1.53 -14.78
CA SER A 605 0.98 2.14 -13.98
C SER A 605 -0.03 2.87 -14.86
N PHE A 606 0.43 3.58 -15.89
CA PHE A 606 -0.45 4.23 -16.86
C PHE A 606 -1.13 3.23 -17.80
N ASP A 607 -0.44 2.16 -18.20
CA ASP A 607 -1.02 1.09 -19.03
C ASP A 607 -2.18 0.41 -18.30
N ARG A 608 -2.04 0.15 -17.00
CA ARG A 608 -3.15 -0.38 -16.17
C ARG A 608 -4.35 0.54 -16.16
N ILE A 609 -4.16 1.85 -16.08
CA ILE A 609 -5.27 2.82 -16.13
C ILE A 609 -5.95 2.80 -17.49
N ARG A 610 -5.18 2.79 -18.58
CA ARG A 610 -5.72 2.67 -19.95
C ARG A 610 -6.57 1.42 -20.09
N ASP A 611 -6.06 0.27 -19.65
CA ASP A 611 -6.74 -1.02 -19.75
C ASP A 611 -8.03 -1.05 -18.92
N LEU A 612 -8.02 -0.45 -17.74
CA LEU A 612 -9.20 -0.28 -16.90
C LEU A 612 -10.27 0.58 -17.59
N ILE A 613 -9.89 1.72 -18.18
CA ILE A 613 -10.81 2.58 -18.93
C ILE A 613 -11.43 1.81 -20.09
N SER A 614 -10.59 1.17 -20.90
CA SER A 614 -11.04 0.40 -22.08
C SER A 614 -12.02 -0.70 -21.68
N HIS A 615 -11.66 -1.52 -20.70
CA HIS A 615 -12.49 -2.64 -20.24
C HIS A 615 -13.82 -2.18 -19.64
N SER A 616 -13.82 -1.08 -18.88
CA SER A 616 -15.07 -0.56 -18.29
C SER A 616 -16.04 -0.04 -19.36
N LEU A 617 -15.54 0.68 -20.36
CA LEU A 617 -16.39 1.16 -21.47
C LEU A 617 -16.95 -0.01 -22.30
N ASP A 618 -16.14 -1.06 -22.54
CA ASP A 618 -16.60 -2.29 -23.21
C ASP A 618 -17.73 -2.96 -22.42
N THR A 619 -17.55 -3.11 -21.10
CA THR A 619 -18.56 -3.72 -20.22
C THR A 619 -19.89 -2.99 -20.27
N GLU A 620 -19.90 -1.65 -20.28
CA GLU A 620 -21.12 -0.85 -20.36
C GLU A 620 -21.86 -1.05 -21.69
N ILE A 621 -21.12 -1.15 -22.82
CA ILE A 621 -21.71 -1.42 -24.14
C ILE A 621 -22.30 -2.83 -24.17
N ASP A 622 -21.56 -3.83 -23.68
CA ASP A 622 -21.98 -5.22 -23.68
C ASP A 622 -23.19 -5.45 -22.77
N ASP A 623 -23.25 -4.79 -21.59
CA ASP A 623 -24.40 -4.85 -20.69
C ASP A 623 -25.66 -4.29 -21.36
N MET A 624 -25.55 -3.13 -22.00
CA MET A 624 -26.67 -2.53 -22.73
C MET A 624 -27.15 -3.48 -23.84
N GLN A 625 -26.24 -4.09 -24.59
CA GLN A 625 -26.59 -5.02 -25.67
C GLN A 625 -27.27 -6.27 -25.13
N LYS A 626 -26.77 -6.87 -24.04
CA LYS A 626 -27.39 -8.03 -23.40
C LYS A 626 -28.77 -7.72 -22.83
N GLN A 627 -28.95 -6.54 -22.24
CA GLN A 627 -30.26 -6.08 -21.76
C GLN A 627 -31.26 -5.97 -22.91
N MET A 628 -30.85 -5.37 -24.02
CA MET A 628 -31.66 -5.24 -25.22
C MET A 628 -32.07 -6.63 -25.75
N ASP A 629 -31.12 -7.55 -25.91
CA ASP A 629 -31.39 -8.90 -26.43
C ASP A 629 -32.28 -9.73 -25.48
N SER A 630 -32.07 -9.60 -24.15
CA SER A 630 -32.94 -10.25 -23.15
C SER A 630 -34.38 -9.76 -23.21
N LEU A 631 -34.58 -8.43 -23.27
CA LEU A 631 -35.94 -7.85 -23.35
C LEU A 631 -36.64 -8.20 -24.68
N LEU A 632 -35.89 -8.27 -25.79
CA LEU A 632 -36.42 -8.70 -27.07
C LEU A 632 -36.93 -10.15 -26.98
N LEU A 633 -36.15 -11.05 -26.37
CA LEU A 633 -36.54 -12.43 -26.16
C LEU A 633 -37.79 -12.57 -25.28
N ASP A 634 -37.88 -11.80 -24.19
CA ASP A 634 -39.05 -11.81 -23.31
C ASP A 634 -40.33 -11.33 -24.05
N LEU A 635 -40.22 -10.29 -24.88
CA LEU A 635 -41.31 -9.81 -25.71
C LEU A 635 -41.70 -10.80 -26.83
N GLU A 636 -40.75 -11.53 -27.41
CA GLU A 636 -40.97 -12.61 -28.41
C GLU A 636 -41.76 -13.81 -27.84
N GLN A 637 -41.63 -14.07 -26.52
CA GLN A 637 -42.43 -15.06 -25.82
C GLN A 637 -43.91 -14.63 -25.62
N GLY A 638 -44.24 -13.39 -25.95
CA GLY A 638 -45.59 -12.85 -25.89
C GLY A 638 -46.06 -12.52 -24.47
N GLU A 639 -47.39 -12.53 -24.26
CA GLU A 639 -47.99 -12.11 -22.97
C GLU A 639 -47.45 -12.92 -21.77
N GLU A 640 -47.13 -14.19 -21.94
CA GLU A 640 -46.61 -15.02 -20.85
C GLU A 640 -45.19 -14.63 -20.47
N GLY A 641 -44.29 -14.35 -21.43
CA GLY A 641 -42.92 -13.87 -21.18
C GLY A 641 -42.93 -12.52 -20.48
N VAL A 642 -43.75 -11.58 -20.97
CA VAL A 642 -43.89 -10.25 -20.34
C VAL A 642 -44.42 -10.39 -18.91
N ARG A 643 -45.44 -11.24 -18.67
CA ARG A 643 -45.99 -11.46 -17.34
C ARG A 643 -44.95 -12.03 -16.38
N GLN A 644 -44.18 -13.05 -16.81
CA GLN A 644 -43.14 -13.66 -16.00
C GLN A 644 -42.03 -12.65 -15.68
N LYS A 645 -41.56 -11.90 -16.66
CA LYS A 645 -40.54 -10.87 -16.44
C LYS A 645 -41.03 -9.77 -15.52
N THR A 646 -42.25 -9.28 -15.71
CA THR A 646 -42.83 -8.26 -14.82
C THR A 646 -42.89 -8.74 -13.38
N ALA A 647 -43.31 -10.00 -13.14
CA ALA A 647 -43.32 -10.57 -11.80
C ALA A 647 -41.91 -10.64 -11.17
N GLN A 648 -40.89 -11.00 -11.98
CA GLN A 648 -39.50 -10.99 -11.52
C GLN A 648 -39.01 -9.56 -11.18
N LEU A 649 -39.39 -8.56 -11.97
CA LEU A 649 -39.04 -7.16 -11.68
C LEU A 649 -39.74 -6.65 -10.42
N ASP A 650 -41.00 -7.04 -10.18
CA ASP A 650 -41.74 -6.69 -8.97
C ASP A 650 -41.11 -7.30 -7.72
N GLU A 651 -40.71 -8.57 -7.79
CA GLU A 651 -40.00 -9.23 -6.70
C GLU A 651 -38.63 -8.59 -6.45
N ALA A 652 -37.88 -8.29 -7.51
CA ALA A 652 -36.60 -7.60 -7.40
C ALA A 652 -36.73 -6.21 -6.78
N GLU A 653 -37.74 -5.42 -7.21
CA GLU A 653 -38.00 -4.08 -6.65
C GLU A 653 -38.33 -4.13 -5.18
N GLU A 654 -39.24 -5.03 -4.75
CA GLU A 654 -39.58 -5.18 -3.34
C GLU A 654 -38.37 -5.63 -2.50
N GLY A 655 -37.59 -6.58 -3.01
CA GLY A 655 -36.34 -7.05 -2.39
C GLY A 655 -35.32 -5.93 -2.25
N LEU A 656 -35.06 -5.17 -3.31
CA LEU A 656 -34.09 -4.05 -3.32
C LEU A 656 -34.51 -2.93 -2.36
N LYS A 657 -35.81 -2.58 -2.29
CA LYS A 657 -36.31 -1.59 -1.32
C LYS A 657 -36.04 -2.04 0.12
N LYS A 658 -36.37 -3.30 0.46
CA LYS A 658 -36.10 -3.88 1.78
C LYS A 658 -34.61 -3.88 2.11
N THR A 659 -33.78 -4.18 1.13
CA THR A 659 -32.31 -4.20 1.29
C THR A 659 -31.77 -2.77 1.48
N ALA A 660 -32.33 -1.78 0.76
CA ALA A 660 -32.00 -0.36 0.95
C ALA A 660 -32.28 0.12 2.38
N ASP A 661 -33.46 -0.22 2.92
CA ASP A 661 -33.85 0.17 4.29
C ASP A 661 -32.94 -0.46 5.35
N LYS A 662 -32.56 -1.75 5.19
CA LYS A 662 -31.58 -2.43 6.06
C LYS A 662 -30.21 -1.75 5.97
N LEU A 663 -29.80 -1.38 4.78
CA LEU A 663 -28.52 -0.73 4.54
C LEU A 663 -28.47 0.68 5.14
N GLU A 664 -29.55 1.47 5.04
CA GLU A 664 -29.63 2.79 5.69
C GLU A 664 -29.49 2.68 7.21
N SER A 665 -30.14 1.69 7.81
CA SER A 665 -29.99 1.42 9.25
C SER A 665 -28.53 1.09 9.61
N LEU A 666 -27.88 0.28 8.77
CA LEU A 666 -26.47 -0.07 8.97
C LEU A 666 -25.53 1.14 8.77
N VAL A 667 -25.78 1.98 7.75
CA VAL A 667 -24.99 3.20 7.52
C VAL A 667 -25.12 4.16 8.69
N PHE A 668 -26.32 4.31 9.25
CA PHE A 668 -26.53 5.13 10.44
C PHE A 668 -25.74 4.62 11.64
N GLU A 669 -25.73 3.28 11.88
CA GLU A 669 -24.92 2.65 12.93
C GLU A 669 -23.40 2.82 12.70
N LEU A 670 -22.94 2.92 11.45
CA LEU A 670 -21.53 3.12 11.12
C LEU A 670 -21.05 4.57 11.30
N LEU A 671 -21.96 5.54 11.24
CA LEU A 671 -21.64 6.97 11.36
C LEU A 671 -21.72 7.48 12.80
N GLN A 672 -22.35 6.73 13.71
CA GLN A 672 -22.34 6.98 15.15
C GLN A 672 -21.06 6.44 15.80
#